data_55e1e47608ea22dcbf09e92c4173d595
#
_entry.id   55e1e47608ea22dcbf09e92c4173d595
#
_cell.length_a   1.000
_cell.length_b   1.000
_cell.length_c   1.000
_cell.angle_alpha   90.00
_cell.angle_beta   90.00
_cell.angle_gamma   90.00
#
_symmetry.space_group_name_H-M   'P 1'
#
loop_
_entity.id
_entity.type
_entity.pdbx_description
1 polymer ?
#
loop_
_entity_poly.entity_id
_entity_poly.type
_entity_poly.pdbx_seq_one_letter_code
_entity_poly.pdbx_strand_id
1 'polypeptide(L)'
;MKVGKHTTLNILLESDVEALDEVLIVGSRAGGRTKVDSPVPVDVFDIVKTVKTQPQVNINQILNSIAPSFTSTPQVVTDGTDHLDPAQLRGLGPDQTLVLLNGKRRHTSAFINVNGAPGRGTVGTDLNAIPSFALSKIEILRDGASAQYGSDAIAGVLNLNLKKEKGLSAQVSYGANITPKANDHRGDYDGEQGQLDLNYGTDLGKKGGFINLTFSAQFRNPTFRAGTFDGTIFNAYNAIEQRALEAGDNLSNYFSNSNVNADPQLLGLIKNYAGEVSYFNSSFLSQIQNATSLTSLRSILSKDVTDDELAYRQLTRKDFNMHVGQSRLRGTQFFLNTELPISDSWKFYAFGGQSYRYGEAGGFFRRPNQARTFTGLHPNGYLPWITTDIQDSSISAGFKGEAGAWHIDVSNTFGRNEFAYTIKHTGNTSLRFASPSSFDAGKLRFLQNTLNLDFSRALNLFEKANLSLGAEQRHEAYSIVAGDESSYATYDLLGRVQDGNTPNNQKPTDFFGAYLPGGAQVFSGLREESALTKTRNVWAGYAEFETDITRWLLANAALRYENYSDFGDTFNYKLATRVKLLPNVNLRAAASTGFRAPSIHQLYYTNIGTLYLNGNLQETGTFNNISKAAELFGIEKLKEEQSKSVSAGLALNLPKAGISLSADAYFIRVDNRIILTETFSKPTGSSPAENELKQIFDTANVNSVQFFANGVDAETKGIDVVIAHHYQGDKWSINNDFGLNLTQTRKVGAIHTPEAIKNAGLETKFFSERARIYLEEAVPRFKATLSHNLSIGKWNAYLRNTYYGKTTGPDIIRTADQIGDFEFDSYGHQVIRGKLITDLSIAYNFSEKATLTLGVNNLFDLYPEKNVKVNNNNDQFVYSRATSQFGLNGRYVFARASFKLF
;
A
#
# COMPACT_ATOMS: atom_id res chain seq x y z
N MET A 1 -44.60 58.26 -1.84
CA MET A 1 -44.40 56.89 -1.26
C MET A 1 -43.82 57.05 0.13
N LYS A 2 -44.61 56.70 1.19
CA LYS A 2 -44.14 56.66 2.58
C LYS A 2 -43.32 55.40 2.80
N VAL A 3 -42.06 55.57 3.15
CA VAL A 3 -41.19 54.44 3.57
C VAL A 3 -41.64 54.04 4.96
N GLY A 4 -42.30 52.90 5.08
CA GLY A 4 -42.73 52.34 6.36
C GLY A 4 -41.87 51.17 6.77
N LYS A 5 -41.51 51.21 8.06
CA LYS A 5 -41.01 50.12 8.93
C LYS A 5 -40.08 49.03 8.33
N HIS A 6 -38.90 48.96 8.88
CA HIS A 6 -38.01 47.81 8.69
C HIS A 6 -38.72 46.50 9.07
N THR A 7 -38.93 45.64 8.09
CA THR A 7 -39.34 44.25 8.31
C THR A 7 -38.09 43.40 8.25
N THR A 8 -37.66 42.84 9.37
CA THR A 8 -36.58 41.85 9.41
C THR A 8 -37.14 40.54 8.89
N LEU A 9 -36.85 40.17 7.70
CA LEU A 9 -37.15 38.85 7.14
C LEU A 9 -36.01 37.91 7.58
N ASN A 10 -36.24 37.05 8.56
CA ASN A 10 -35.34 35.95 8.87
C ASN A 10 -35.60 34.84 7.85
N ILE A 11 -34.84 34.84 6.81
CA ILE A 11 -34.78 33.72 5.86
C ILE A 11 -33.79 32.70 6.47
N LEU A 12 -34.32 31.64 7.06
CA LEU A 12 -33.55 30.43 7.30
C LEU A 12 -33.31 29.79 5.91
N LEU A 13 -32.15 30.01 5.37
CA LEU A 13 -31.65 29.19 4.27
C LEU A 13 -31.22 27.88 4.89
N GLU A 14 -32.07 26.87 4.86
CA GLU A 14 -31.59 25.48 4.97
C GLU A 14 -30.71 25.25 3.76
N SER A 15 -29.48 24.79 4.00
CA SER A 15 -28.58 24.42 2.91
C SER A 15 -29.08 23.12 2.28
N ASP A 16 -29.99 23.24 1.34
CA ASP A 16 -30.39 22.17 0.44
C ASP A 16 -29.35 22.13 -0.69
N VAL A 17 -28.09 21.95 -0.32
CA VAL A 17 -27.01 21.79 -1.28
C VAL A 17 -26.79 20.31 -1.49
N GLU A 18 -27.53 19.77 -2.42
CA GLU A 18 -27.12 18.54 -3.08
C GLU A 18 -25.70 18.73 -3.65
N ALA A 19 -24.86 17.71 -3.48
CA ALA A 19 -23.47 17.64 -3.96
C ALA A 19 -23.27 17.87 -5.48
N LEU A 20 -24.31 18.19 -6.21
CA LEU A 20 -24.37 18.43 -7.65
C LEU A 20 -24.09 19.87 -8.07
N ASP A 21 -24.43 20.85 -7.22
CA ASP A 21 -24.17 22.27 -7.45
C ASP A 21 -22.85 22.72 -6.80
N GLU A 22 -22.10 21.78 -6.22
CA GLU A 22 -20.82 22.06 -5.60
C GLU A 22 -19.77 22.40 -6.66
N VAL A 23 -19.08 23.53 -6.46
CA VAL A 23 -18.02 23.98 -7.35
C VAL A 23 -16.81 23.08 -7.22
N LEU A 24 -16.35 22.56 -8.37
CA LEU A 24 -15.18 21.72 -8.49
C LEU A 24 -13.88 22.53 -8.45
N ILE A 25 -12.83 21.93 -7.88
CA ILE A 25 -11.47 22.45 -7.93
C ILE A 25 -10.66 21.72 -9.02
N VAL A 26 -10.99 20.47 -9.30
CA VAL A 26 -10.33 19.67 -10.34
C VAL A 26 -11.19 19.50 -11.59
N GLY A 27 -10.55 19.25 -12.73
CA GLY A 27 -11.21 19.00 -14.02
C GLY A 27 -11.36 20.23 -14.89
N SER A 28 -11.28 21.45 -14.33
CA SER A 28 -11.30 22.72 -15.04
C SER A 28 -10.58 23.81 -14.23
N ARG A 29 -9.75 24.61 -14.86
CA ARG A 29 -9.13 25.80 -14.25
C ARG A 29 -9.96 27.07 -14.42
N ALA A 30 -11.09 26.98 -15.12
CA ALA A 30 -11.97 28.14 -15.37
C ALA A 30 -12.78 28.58 -14.14
N GLY A 31 -12.74 27.85 -13.05
CA GLY A 31 -13.49 28.14 -11.82
C GLY A 31 -15.02 28.10 -11.99
N GLY A 32 -15.74 27.76 -10.92
CA GLY A 32 -17.21 27.82 -10.89
C GLY A 32 -17.93 26.74 -11.72
N ARG A 33 -17.27 25.64 -12.11
CA ARG A 33 -17.93 24.50 -12.75
C ARG A 33 -18.51 23.58 -11.70
N THR A 34 -19.74 23.11 -11.93
CA THR A 34 -20.37 22.07 -11.11
C THR A 34 -20.05 20.68 -11.66
N LYS A 35 -20.31 19.64 -10.88
CA LYS A 35 -20.16 18.24 -11.29
C LYS A 35 -20.87 17.91 -12.61
N VAL A 36 -22.06 18.48 -12.84
CA VAL A 36 -22.88 18.23 -14.02
C VAL A 36 -22.34 19.00 -15.24
N ASP A 37 -21.80 20.19 -15.02
CA ASP A 37 -21.29 21.06 -16.10
C ASP A 37 -19.81 20.80 -16.46
N SER A 38 -19.14 19.90 -15.73
CA SER A 38 -17.76 19.52 -16.03
C SER A 38 -17.65 18.74 -17.36
N PRO A 39 -16.66 19.04 -18.22
CA PRO A 39 -16.41 18.28 -19.44
C PRO A 39 -15.81 16.89 -19.20
N VAL A 40 -15.45 16.57 -17.95
CA VAL A 40 -14.83 15.33 -17.51
C VAL A 40 -15.51 14.78 -16.25
N PRO A 41 -15.47 13.48 -15.99
CA PRO A 41 -16.11 12.87 -14.81
C PRO A 41 -15.36 13.22 -13.52
N VAL A 42 -16.07 13.86 -12.58
CA VAL A 42 -15.56 14.16 -11.23
C VAL A 42 -16.58 13.66 -10.21
N ASP A 43 -16.13 12.83 -9.28
CA ASP A 43 -16.90 12.48 -8.09
C ASP A 43 -16.53 13.39 -6.94
N VAL A 44 -17.51 13.77 -6.12
CA VAL A 44 -17.32 14.57 -4.91
C VAL A 44 -17.91 13.82 -3.73
N PHE A 45 -17.11 13.63 -2.70
CA PHE A 45 -17.50 12.94 -1.47
C PHE A 45 -17.38 13.88 -0.28
N ASP A 46 -18.50 14.12 0.41
CA ASP A 46 -18.55 14.85 1.68
C ASP A 46 -17.98 13.97 2.81
N ILE A 47 -16.76 14.28 3.24
CA ILE A 47 -16.07 13.50 4.26
C ILE A 47 -16.62 13.80 5.66
N VAL A 48 -17.12 15.01 5.89
CA VAL A 48 -17.72 15.38 7.19
C VAL A 48 -18.95 14.52 7.50
N LYS A 49 -19.79 14.24 6.49
CA LYS A 49 -20.94 13.33 6.65
C LYS A 49 -20.48 11.86 6.74
N THR A 50 -19.54 11.46 5.88
CA THR A 50 -19.08 10.08 5.79
C THR A 50 -18.45 9.57 7.09
N VAL A 51 -17.55 10.35 7.72
CA VAL A 51 -16.88 9.93 8.97
C VAL A 51 -17.82 9.83 10.17
N LYS A 52 -19.01 10.41 10.12
CA LYS A 52 -20.01 10.28 11.19
C LYS A 52 -20.75 8.95 11.19
N THR A 53 -20.97 8.38 10.01
CA THR A 53 -21.82 7.21 9.80
C THR A 53 -21.06 5.92 9.57
N GLN A 54 -19.81 6.00 9.08
CA GLN A 54 -19.01 4.85 8.71
C GLN A 54 -17.88 4.58 9.70
N PRO A 55 -17.47 3.32 9.91
CA PRO A 55 -16.44 2.95 10.89
C PRO A 55 -15.03 3.29 10.47
N GLN A 56 -14.80 3.40 9.16
CA GLN A 56 -13.46 3.63 8.61
C GLN A 56 -12.93 4.98 9.11
N VAL A 57 -11.67 4.98 9.49
CA VAL A 57 -10.97 6.16 10.00
C VAL A 57 -9.89 6.66 9.05
N ASN A 58 -9.27 5.76 8.31
CA ASN A 58 -8.21 6.06 7.34
C ASN A 58 -8.80 6.41 5.97
N ILE A 59 -8.22 7.39 5.27
CA ILE A 59 -8.68 7.85 3.96
C ILE A 59 -8.76 6.71 2.95
N ASN A 60 -7.77 5.84 2.90
CA ASN A 60 -7.77 4.67 2.01
C ASN A 60 -9.01 3.80 2.19
N GLN A 61 -9.36 3.47 3.43
CA GLN A 61 -10.51 2.61 3.73
C GLN A 61 -11.84 3.35 3.53
N ILE A 62 -11.89 4.65 3.82
CA ILE A 62 -13.04 5.49 3.50
C ILE A 62 -13.30 5.47 1.98
N LEU A 63 -12.29 5.81 1.17
CA LEU A 63 -12.42 5.81 -0.29
C LEU A 63 -12.74 4.43 -0.86
N ASN A 64 -12.10 3.38 -0.34
CA ASN A 64 -12.42 2.01 -0.74
C ASN A 64 -13.90 1.65 -0.49
N SER A 65 -14.54 2.29 0.48
CA SER A 65 -15.94 2.04 0.82
C SER A 65 -16.95 2.87 0.01
N ILE A 66 -16.60 4.09 -0.40
CA ILE A 66 -17.54 5.03 -1.04
C ILE A 66 -17.27 5.24 -2.54
N ALA A 67 -16.04 5.07 -3.01
CA ALA A 67 -15.66 5.28 -4.40
C ALA A 67 -15.55 3.93 -5.14
N PRO A 68 -16.44 3.65 -6.12
CA PRO A 68 -16.48 2.33 -6.77
C PRO A 68 -15.21 2.01 -7.53
N SER A 69 -14.61 3.00 -8.19
CA SER A 69 -13.39 2.86 -8.99
C SER A 69 -12.09 2.85 -8.18
N PHE A 70 -12.17 3.11 -6.87
CA PHE A 70 -11.03 3.15 -5.97
C PHE A 70 -10.90 1.82 -5.20
N THR A 71 -9.69 1.28 -5.10
CA THR A 71 -9.42 0.05 -4.37
C THR A 71 -8.16 0.22 -3.52
N SER A 72 -8.27 -0.09 -2.25
CA SER A 72 -7.15 -0.18 -1.31
C SER A 72 -7.45 -1.33 -0.35
N THR A 73 -6.93 -2.49 -0.67
CA THR A 73 -7.12 -3.69 0.16
C THR A 73 -6.08 -3.69 1.28
N PRO A 74 -6.48 -3.93 2.55
CA PRO A 74 -5.52 -4.11 3.63
C PRO A 74 -4.52 -5.22 3.31
N GLN A 75 -3.23 -4.89 3.40
CA GLN A 75 -2.14 -5.81 3.14
C GLN A 75 -1.78 -6.58 4.42
N VAL A 76 -1.22 -7.79 4.26
CA VAL A 76 -0.75 -8.62 5.38
C VAL A 76 0.56 -9.31 5.01
N VAL A 77 1.51 -9.37 5.93
CA VAL A 77 2.82 -10.04 5.75
C VAL A 77 3.57 -9.51 4.51
N THR A 78 3.73 -8.20 4.41
CA THR A 78 4.27 -7.52 3.22
C THR A 78 5.39 -6.51 3.52
N ASP A 79 6.20 -6.75 4.57
CA ASP A 79 7.44 -6.05 4.93
C ASP A 79 7.31 -4.51 4.96
N GLY A 80 6.21 -3.99 5.49
CA GLY A 80 5.92 -2.56 5.63
C GLY A 80 4.88 -2.01 4.66
N THR A 81 4.52 -2.71 3.56
CA THR A 81 3.40 -2.32 2.69
C THR A 81 2.08 -2.30 3.47
N ASP A 82 1.92 -3.19 4.43
CA ASP A 82 0.77 -3.31 5.35
C ASP A 82 0.69 -2.16 6.39
N HIS A 83 1.69 -1.28 6.42
CA HIS A 83 1.66 -0.03 7.17
C HIS A 83 1.15 1.17 6.34
N LEU A 84 1.04 1.02 5.01
CA LEU A 84 0.67 2.09 4.07
C LEU A 84 -0.66 1.81 3.34
N ASP A 85 -0.96 0.55 3.02
CA ASP A 85 -2.12 0.11 2.22
C ASP A 85 -2.22 0.86 0.87
N PRO A 86 -1.37 0.56 -0.12
CA PRO A 86 -1.34 1.27 -1.39
C PRO A 86 -2.70 1.29 -2.10
N ALA A 87 -3.02 2.42 -2.72
CA ALA A 87 -4.30 2.66 -3.36
C ALA A 87 -4.22 2.55 -4.88
N GLN A 88 -5.26 2.02 -5.51
CA GLN A 88 -5.41 1.91 -6.95
C GLN A 88 -6.68 2.60 -7.43
N LEU A 89 -6.63 3.24 -8.58
CA LEU A 89 -7.79 3.84 -9.24
C LEU A 89 -8.01 3.16 -10.59
N ARG A 90 -9.23 2.66 -10.86
CA ARG A 90 -9.56 1.96 -12.11
C ARG A 90 -8.63 0.77 -12.44
N GLY A 91 -8.11 0.07 -11.41
CA GLY A 91 -7.17 -1.03 -11.58
C GLY A 91 -5.76 -0.63 -12.04
N LEU A 92 -5.46 0.66 -12.12
CA LEU A 92 -4.12 1.19 -12.38
C LEU A 92 -3.33 1.38 -11.09
N GLY A 93 -2.00 1.40 -11.17
CA GLY A 93 -1.10 1.41 -10.02
C GLY A 93 -1.22 2.66 -9.12
N PRO A 94 -0.78 2.56 -7.87
CA PRO A 94 -0.77 3.70 -6.94
C PRO A 94 0.05 4.89 -7.44
N ASP A 95 1.06 4.64 -8.25
CA ASP A 95 1.95 5.63 -8.87
C ASP A 95 1.38 6.22 -10.18
N GLN A 96 0.22 5.74 -10.63
CA GLN A 96 -0.50 6.24 -11.81
C GLN A 96 -1.72 7.10 -11.43
N THR A 97 -1.84 7.45 -10.14
CA THR A 97 -2.88 8.33 -9.60
C THR A 97 -2.24 9.51 -8.88
N LEU A 98 -2.48 10.71 -9.39
CA LEU A 98 -1.96 11.92 -8.77
C LEU A 98 -2.79 12.31 -7.55
N VAL A 99 -2.14 12.62 -6.43
CA VAL A 99 -2.78 13.13 -5.22
C VAL A 99 -2.46 14.62 -5.04
N LEU A 100 -3.51 15.40 -4.80
CA LEU A 100 -3.42 16.82 -4.47
C LEU A 100 -3.99 17.08 -3.06
N LEU A 101 -3.47 18.08 -2.39
CA LEU A 101 -4.02 18.66 -1.17
C LEU A 101 -4.37 20.12 -1.43
N ASN A 102 -5.64 20.50 -1.30
CA ASN A 102 -6.14 21.85 -1.69
C ASN A 102 -5.66 22.29 -3.09
N GLY A 103 -5.59 21.34 -4.05
CA GLY A 103 -5.16 21.62 -5.43
C GLY A 103 -3.64 21.66 -5.68
N LYS A 104 -2.79 21.49 -4.67
CA LYS A 104 -1.33 21.44 -4.82
C LYS A 104 -0.82 20.01 -4.70
N ARG A 105 0.18 19.63 -5.53
CA ARG A 105 0.74 18.26 -5.60
C ARG A 105 1.26 17.81 -4.25
N ARG A 106 0.82 16.62 -3.81
CA ARG A 106 1.33 15.92 -2.64
C ARG A 106 2.53 15.06 -3.04
N HIS A 107 3.55 14.99 -2.19
CA HIS A 107 4.70 14.10 -2.38
C HIS A 107 4.31 12.62 -2.17
N THR A 108 5.09 11.71 -2.73
CA THR A 108 4.96 10.26 -2.53
C THR A 108 5.61 9.81 -1.22
N SER A 109 5.34 8.57 -0.82
CA SER A 109 6.08 7.96 0.31
C SER A 109 7.54 7.69 -0.06
N ALA A 110 8.40 7.49 0.93
CA ALA A 110 9.77 7.02 0.73
C ALA A 110 9.82 5.52 0.41
N PHE A 111 8.76 4.80 0.72
CA PHE A 111 8.67 3.36 0.58
C PHE A 111 8.35 2.94 -0.86
N ILE A 112 9.07 1.93 -1.35
CA ILE A 112 8.79 1.26 -2.62
C ILE A 112 8.26 -0.15 -2.35
N ASN A 113 7.15 -0.51 -2.98
CA ASN A 113 6.51 -1.80 -2.79
C ASN A 113 7.24 -2.88 -3.61
N VAL A 114 8.10 -3.68 -2.99
CA VAL A 114 8.84 -4.75 -3.67
C VAL A 114 8.27 -6.14 -3.43
N ASN A 115 7.33 -6.29 -2.50
CA ASN A 115 6.76 -7.58 -2.12
C ASN A 115 5.64 -8.06 -3.03
N GLY A 116 5.34 -9.35 -2.95
CA GLY A 116 4.32 -10.01 -3.74
C GLY A 116 2.90 -9.65 -3.30
N ALA A 117 2.44 -8.47 -3.70
CA ALA A 117 1.09 -7.95 -3.48
C ALA A 117 0.64 -7.09 -4.67
N PRO A 118 -0.66 -6.76 -4.81
CA PRO A 118 -1.11 -5.78 -5.79
C PRO A 118 -0.36 -4.44 -5.63
N GLY A 119 0.11 -3.88 -6.73
CA GLY A 119 0.95 -2.68 -6.73
C GLY A 119 2.44 -2.97 -6.54
N ARG A 120 2.90 -4.23 -6.66
CA ARG A 120 4.34 -4.57 -6.64
C ARG A 120 5.11 -3.75 -7.68
N GLY A 121 6.24 -3.18 -7.26
CA GLY A 121 7.11 -2.34 -8.08
C GLY A 121 6.74 -0.85 -8.08
N THR A 122 5.69 -0.43 -7.38
CA THR A 122 5.17 0.95 -7.41
C THR A 122 5.50 1.76 -6.16
N VAL A 123 5.40 3.07 -6.28
CA VAL A 123 5.55 4.04 -5.18
C VAL A 123 4.32 4.94 -5.18
N GLY A 124 3.49 4.87 -4.15
CA GLY A 124 2.29 5.69 -4.02
C GLY A 124 2.43 6.82 -2.99
N THR A 125 1.44 7.70 -2.97
CA THR A 125 1.29 8.68 -1.89
C THR A 125 0.73 8.00 -0.64
N ASP A 126 1.30 8.28 0.53
CA ASP A 126 0.77 7.82 1.82
C ASP A 126 -0.46 8.66 2.22
N LEU A 127 -1.64 8.19 1.82
CA LEU A 127 -2.91 8.84 2.19
C LEU A 127 -3.21 8.75 3.69
N ASN A 128 -2.68 7.73 4.37
CA ASN A 128 -2.86 7.54 5.80
C ASN A 128 -2.02 8.52 6.66
N ALA A 129 -1.13 9.31 6.03
CA ALA A 129 -0.43 10.42 6.68
C ALA A 129 -1.33 11.66 6.89
N ILE A 130 -2.50 11.71 6.28
CA ILE A 130 -3.42 12.85 6.34
C ILE A 130 -4.65 12.43 7.19
N PRO A 131 -5.00 13.17 8.27
CA PRO A 131 -6.16 12.82 9.07
C PRO A 131 -7.46 13.05 8.30
N SER A 132 -8.32 12.04 8.22
CA SER A 132 -9.62 12.17 7.55
C SER A 132 -10.49 13.26 8.19
N PHE A 133 -10.32 13.49 9.49
CA PHE A 133 -11.04 14.53 10.23
C PHE A 133 -10.63 15.97 9.85
N ALA A 134 -9.46 16.15 9.17
CA ALA A 134 -9.07 17.44 8.61
C ALA A 134 -9.77 17.77 7.29
N LEU A 135 -10.41 16.79 6.65
CA LEU A 135 -11.00 16.95 5.32
C LEU A 135 -12.44 17.42 5.39
N SER A 136 -12.81 18.33 4.50
CA SER A 136 -14.21 18.69 4.21
C SER A 136 -14.76 17.78 3.12
N LYS A 137 -14.04 17.64 1.99
CA LYS A 137 -14.43 16.83 0.84
C LYS A 137 -13.24 16.21 0.14
N ILE A 138 -13.51 15.17 -0.64
CA ILE A 138 -12.56 14.58 -1.59
C ILE A 138 -13.18 14.66 -2.99
N GLU A 139 -12.43 15.16 -3.95
CA GLU A 139 -12.77 15.14 -5.37
C GLU A 139 -11.92 14.10 -6.08
N ILE A 140 -12.56 13.24 -6.89
CA ILE A 140 -11.89 12.23 -7.72
C ILE A 140 -12.18 12.55 -9.19
N LEU A 141 -11.18 13.10 -9.89
CA LEU A 141 -11.23 13.25 -11.34
C LEU A 141 -10.88 11.91 -11.97
N ARG A 142 -11.87 11.25 -12.59
CA ARG A 142 -11.73 9.94 -13.23
C ARG A 142 -11.45 10.09 -14.73
N ASP A 143 -10.34 10.76 -15.08
CA ASP A 143 -9.90 10.95 -16.46
C ASP A 143 -8.41 11.22 -16.54
N GLY A 144 -7.76 10.87 -17.66
CA GLY A 144 -6.37 11.23 -17.89
C GLY A 144 -6.18 12.75 -17.84
N ALA A 145 -5.26 13.23 -17.01
CA ALA A 145 -5.13 14.66 -16.70
C ALA A 145 -3.67 15.15 -16.64
N SER A 146 -2.73 14.42 -17.25
CA SER A 146 -1.31 14.81 -17.23
C SER A 146 -1.05 16.16 -17.93
N ALA A 147 -1.81 16.51 -18.96
CA ALA A 147 -1.72 17.81 -19.60
C ALA A 147 -2.13 18.99 -18.67
N GLN A 148 -2.97 18.73 -17.67
CA GLN A 148 -3.42 19.74 -16.71
C GLN A 148 -2.58 19.74 -15.43
N TYR A 149 -2.19 18.57 -14.90
CA TYR A 149 -1.59 18.42 -13.55
C TYR A 149 -0.20 17.81 -13.56
N GLY A 150 0.32 17.36 -14.72
CA GLY A 150 1.65 16.79 -14.89
C GLY A 150 1.68 15.27 -14.69
N SER A 151 2.89 14.73 -14.50
CA SER A 151 3.18 13.31 -14.29
C SER A 151 2.24 12.66 -13.29
N ASP A 152 1.99 11.34 -13.45
CA ASP A 152 1.24 10.46 -12.54
C ASP A 152 -0.29 10.53 -12.67
N ALA A 153 -0.84 11.54 -13.38
CA ALA A 153 -2.28 11.70 -13.59
C ALA A 153 -2.79 10.85 -14.78
N ILE A 154 -2.43 9.56 -14.83
CA ILE A 154 -2.87 8.59 -15.87
C ILE A 154 -4.25 8.04 -15.55
N ALA A 155 -4.45 7.49 -14.37
CA ALA A 155 -5.72 6.94 -13.91
C ALA A 155 -6.72 8.04 -13.55
N GLY A 156 -6.21 9.14 -13.03
CA GLY A 156 -6.97 10.28 -12.56
C GLY A 156 -6.25 11.10 -11.50
N VAL A 157 -7.01 12.00 -10.87
CA VAL A 157 -6.52 12.91 -9.82
C VAL A 157 -7.40 12.81 -8.60
N LEU A 158 -6.77 12.66 -7.44
CA LEU A 158 -7.40 12.66 -6.12
C LEU A 158 -7.09 14.01 -5.44
N ASN A 159 -8.08 14.85 -5.23
CA ASN A 159 -7.90 16.14 -4.56
C ASN A 159 -8.56 16.14 -3.19
N LEU A 160 -7.75 16.27 -2.15
CA LEU A 160 -8.15 16.30 -0.75
C LEU A 160 -8.33 17.74 -0.31
N ASN A 161 -9.54 18.12 0.08
CA ASN A 161 -9.87 19.49 0.49
C ASN A 161 -9.95 19.58 2.00
N LEU A 162 -9.15 20.46 2.60
CA LEU A 162 -9.10 20.69 4.02
C LEU A 162 -10.27 21.55 4.51
N LYS A 163 -10.69 21.32 5.77
CA LYS A 163 -11.71 22.10 6.46
C LYS A 163 -11.35 23.58 6.59
N LYS A 164 -12.38 24.43 6.51
CA LYS A 164 -12.34 25.86 6.78
C LYS A 164 -13.37 26.26 7.86
N GLU A 165 -14.10 25.28 8.38
CA GLU A 165 -15.18 25.47 9.33
C GLU A 165 -14.67 26.09 10.62
N LYS A 166 -15.53 26.92 11.25
CA LYS A 166 -15.28 27.56 12.55
C LYS A 166 -15.87 26.73 13.67
N GLY A 167 -15.32 26.95 14.86
CA GLY A 167 -15.75 26.28 16.09
C GLY A 167 -14.83 25.13 16.48
N LEU A 168 -15.17 24.47 17.57
CA LEU A 168 -14.45 23.30 18.09
C LEU A 168 -15.28 22.04 17.89
N SER A 169 -14.72 21.09 17.16
CA SER A 169 -15.31 19.76 16.98
C SER A 169 -14.38 18.70 17.56
N ALA A 170 -14.95 17.70 18.20
CA ALA A 170 -14.22 16.56 18.75
C ALA A 170 -14.91 15.25 18.37
N GLN A 171 -14.14 14.19 18.17
CA GLN A 171 -14.65 12.85 17.90
C GLN A 171 -13.80 11.82 18.62
N VAL A 172 -14.46 10.86 19.28
CA VAL A 172 -13.81 9.68 19.85
C VAL A 172 -14.47 8.45 19.25
N SER A 173 -13.68 7.51 18.78
CA SER A 173 -14.16 6.21 18.30
C SER A 173 -13.37 5.07 18.92
N TYR A 174 -14.07 3.96 19.19
CA TYR A 174 -13.47 2.72 19.64
C TYR A 174 -14.23 1.54 19.04
N GLY A 175 -13.51 0.50 18.69
CA GLY A 175 -14.09 -0.73 18.16
C GLY A 175 -13.10 -1.89 18.16
N ALA A 176 -13.60 -3.07 17.82
CA ALA A 176 -12.80 -4.28 17.73
C ALA A 176 -13.40 -5.28 16.74
N ASN A 177 -12.58 -6.23 16.29
CA ASN A 177 -13.09 -7.36 15.54
C ASN A 177 -13.67 -8.40 16.50
N ILE A 178 -14.92 -8.76 16.28
CA ILE A 178 -15.64 -9.79 17.04
C ILE A 178 -15.99 -10.93 16.08
N THR A 179 -15.21 -12.01 16.13
CA THR A 179 -15.29 -13.09 15.15
C THR A 179 -14.77 -14.41 15.73
N PRO A 180 -15.51 -15.53 15.57
CA PRO A 180 -15.07 -16.86 16.01
C PRO A 180 -13.89 -17.39 15.16
N LYS A 181 -13.47 -16.69 14.14
CA LYS A 181 -12.31 -17.07 13.29
C LYS A 181 -11.02 -16.38 13.72
N ALA A 182 -11.03 -15.60 14.80
CA ALA A 182 -9.81 -15.12 15.41
C ALA A 182 -8.99 -16.33 15.87
N ASN A 183 -7.74 -16.40 15.38
CA ASN A 183 -6.83 -17.47 15.77
C ASN A 183 -5.84 -16.91 16.79
N ASP A 184 -6.21 -16.92 18.04
CA ASP A 184 -5.33 -16.47 19.10
C ASP A 184 -5.66 -17.09 20.44
N HIS A 185 -4.87 -16.75 21.44
CA HIS A 185 -5.06 -17.12 22.84
C HIS A 185 -6.10 -16.22 23.56
N ARG A 186 -6.72 -15.29 22.86
CA ARG A 186 -7.67 -14.30 23.41
C ARG A 186 -9.13 -14.62 23.09
N GLY A 187 -9.40 -15.68 22.30
CA GLY A 187 -10.76 -16.07 21.92
C GLY A 187 -11.26 -15.35 20.66
N ASP A 188 -12.57 -15.00 20.61
CA ASP A 188 -13.24 -14.49 19.40
C ASP A 188 -13.10 -12.97 19.21
N TYR A 189 -12.15 -12.31 19.88
CA TYR A 189 -12.02 -10.87 19.96
C TYR A 189 -10.55 -10.45 19.78
N ASP A 190 -10.30 -9.54 18.83
CA ASP A 190 -8.98 -8.95 18.56
C ASP A 190 -9.09 -7.63 17.77
N GLY A 191 -7.94 -7.04 17.41
CA GLY A 191 -7.86 -5.91 16.49
C GLY A 191 -8.53 -4.65 17.02
N GLU A 192 -8.43 -4.38 18.31
CA GLU A 192 -8.98 -3.16 18.92
C GLU A 192 -8.39 -1.92 18.26
N GLN A 193 -9.25 -0.98 17.94
CA GLN A 193 -8.87 0.28 17.31
C GLN A 193 -9.53 1.45 18.04
N GLY A 194 -8.75 2.46 18.35
CA GLY A 194 -9.22 3.70 18.95
C GLY A 194 -8.70 4.92 18.22
N GLN A 195 -9.50 5.99 18.18
CA GLN A 195 -9.12 7.27 17.60
C GLN A 195 -9.74 8.42 18.34
N LEU A 196 -8.94 9.46 18.56
CA LEU A 196 -9.35 10.77 19.06
C LEU A 196 -9.02 11.80 17.97
N ASP A 197 -10.02 12.57 17.59
CA ASP A 197 -9.90 13.69 16.66
C ASP A 197 -10.38 14.98 17.29
N LEU A 198 -9.63 16.06 17.07
CA LEU A 198 -9.95 17.43 17.45
C LEU A 198 -9.79 18.34 16.24
N ASN A 199 -10.73 19.23 15.99
CA ASN A 199 -10.63 20.26 14.97
C ASN A 199 -11.11 21.60 15.52
N TYR A 200 -10.29 22.62 15.42
CA TYR A 200 -10.59 23.97 15.85
C TYR A 200 -10.39 24.96 14.73
N GLY A 201 -11.42 25.72 14.42
CA GLY A 201 -11.37 26.80 13.45
C GLY A 201 -11.84 28.13 14.02
N THR A 202 -11.19 29.22 13.59
CA THR A 202 -11.58 30.57 13.98
C THR A 202 -11.25 31.59 12.89
N ASP A 203 -11.83 32.77 12.99
CA ASP A 203 -11.47 33.89 12.11
C ASP A 203 -10.04 34.38 12.39
N LEU A 204 -9.35 34.77 11.33
CA LEU A 204 -8.04 35.39 11.38
C LEU A 204 -8.12 36.80 10.78
N GLY A 205 -8.07 37.80 11.65
CA GLY A 205 -8.25 39.20 11.26
C GLY A 205 -9.72 39.58 10.96
N LYS A 206 -9.93 40.85 10.57
CA LYS A 206 -11.26 41.42 10.35
C LYS A 206 -11.77 41.33 8.91
N LYS A 207 -10.92 40.91 7.97
CA LYS A 207 -11.19 40.87 6.53
C LYS A 207 -11.60 39.48 5.99
N GLY A 208 -12.07 38.55 6.86
CA GLY A 208 -12.55 37.23 6.44
C GLY A 208 -11.44 36.18 6.27
N GLY A 209 -10.26 36.37 6.90
CA GLY A 209 -9.27 35.31 7.04
C GLY A 209 -9.72 34.24 8.02
N PHE A 210 -9.14 33.03 7.91
CA PHE A 210 -9.41 31.93 8.84
C PHE A 210 -8.15 31.15 9.15
N ILE A 211 -8.17 30.45 10.29
CA ILE A 211 -7.25 29.40 10.64
C ILE A 211 -8.04 28.18 11.14
N ASN A 212 -7.68 27.00 10.65
CA ASN A 212 -8.25 25.72 11.04
C ASN A 212 -7.14 24.75 11.40
N LEU A 213 -7.21 24.17 12.59
CA LEU A 213 -6.23 23.24 13.14
C LEU A 213 -6.90 21.91 13.40
N THR A 214 -6.26 20.81 13.00
CA THR A 214 -6.72 19.45 13.27
C THR A 214 -5.62 18.66 13.96
N PHE A 215 -6.00 17.97 15.03
CA PHE A 215 -5.19 16.96 15.69
C PHE A 215 -5.90 15.62 15.66
N SER A 216 -5.18 14.55 15.38
CA SER A 216 -5.66 13.17 15.40
C SER A 216 -4.66 12.27 16.10
N ALA A 217 -5.14 11.39 16.97
CA ALA A 217 -4.34 10.34 17.59
C ALA A 217 -5.08 9.01 17.44
N GLN A 218 -4.37 7.97 16.97
CA GLN A 218 -4.97 6.67 16.71
C GLN A 218 -4.10 5.52 17.16
N PHE A 219 -4.74 4.41 17.51
CA PHE A 219 -4.09 3.12 17.66
C PHE A 219 -4.94 2.03 17.01
N ARG A 220 -4.28 0.99 16.53
CA ARG A 220 -4.87 -0.25 16.01
C ARG A 220 -4.03 -1.41 16.50
N ASN A 221 -4.63 -2.38 17.15
CA ASN A 221 -3.99 -3.62 17.56
C ASN A 221 -4.00 -4.65 16.41
N PRO A 222 -3.11 -5.65 16.43
CA PRO A 222 -3.06 -6.68 15.40
C PRO A 222 -4.29 -7.59 15.44
N THR A 223 -4.62 -8.19 14.28
CA THR A 223 -5.55 -9.32 14.18
C THR A 223 -4.80 -10.60 13.86
N PHE A 224 -5.34 -11.76 14.27
CA PHE A 224 -4.70 -13.06 14.13
C PHE A 224 -5.57 -13.98 13.28
N ARG A 225 -5.12 -14.32 12.08
CA ARG A 225 -5.88 -15.14 11.11
C ARG A 225 -5.04 -16.28 10.52
N ALA A 226 -3.90 -16.60 11.15
CA ALA A 226 -3.13 -17.79 10.81
C ALA A 226 -3.89 -19.05 11.24
N GLY A 227 -3.80 -20.12 10.45
CA GLY A 227 -4.16 -21.46 10.90
C GLY A 227 -3.10 -22.06 11.82
N THR A 228 -3.41 -23.18 12.45
CA THR A 228 -2.45 -23.90 13.28
C THR A 228 -1.40 -24.58 12.41
N PHE A 229 -0.12 -24.32 12.69
CA PHE A 229 0.98 -24.89 11.91
C PHE A 229 0.99 -26.43 11.97
N ASP A 230 0.93 -27.11 10.80
CA ASP A 230 0.87 -28.57 10.68
C ASP A 230 2.18 -29.23 10.27
N GLY A 231 3.27 -28.45 10.03
CA GLY A 231 4.57 -28.97 9.64
C GLY A 231 5.47 -29.40 10.81
N THR A 232 6.71 -29.78 10.49
CA THR A 232 7.74 -30.14 11.47
C THR A 232 8.25 -28.90 12.20
N ILE A 233 8.29 -28.95 13.53
CA ILE A 233 8.81 -27.94 14.44
C ILE A 233 10.11 -28.39 15.07
N PHE A 234 10.12 -29.59 15.63
CA PHE A 234 11.25 -30.20 16.31
C PHE A 234 11.68 -31.47 15.61
N ASN A 235 12.97 -31.64 15.41
CA ASN A 235 13.60 -32.88 15.02
C ASN A 235 14.19 -33.57 16.27
N ALA A 236 14.66 -34.84 16.14
CA ALA A 236 15.20 -35.59 17.26
C ALA A 236 16.44 -34.96 17.88
N TYR A 237 17.25 -34.18 17.09
CA TYR A 237 18.36 -33.41 17.63
C TYR A 237 17.89 -32.34 18.60
N ASN A 238 16.81 -31.59 18.24
CA ASN A 238 16.28 -30.57 19.15
C ASN A 238 15.79 -31.13 20.49
N ALA A 239 15.29 -32.37 20.51
CA ALA A 239 14.92 -33.02 21.75
C ALA A 239 16.14 -33.33 22.63
N ILE A 240 17.21 -33.84 22.03
CA ILE A 240 18.49 -34.13 22.73
C ILE A 240 19.12 -32.82 23.22
N GLU A 241 19.17 -31.79 22.38
CA GLU A 241 19.69 -30.47 22.73
C GLU A 241 18.94 -29.85 23.92
N GLN A 242 17.61 -30.04 23.99
CA GLN A 242 16.80 -29.55 25.12
C GLN A 242 17.18 -30.25 26.42
N ARG A 243 17.38 -31.56 26.40
CA ARG A 243 17.80 -32.33 27.62
C ARG A 243 19.18 -31.89 28.10
N ALA A 244 20.10 -31.62 27.14
CA ALA A 244 21.40 -31.08 27.47
C ALA A 244 21.29 -29.69 28.10
N LEU A 245 20.49 -28.78 27.53
CA LEU A 245 20.26 -27.45 28.08
C LEU A 245 19.67 -27.48 29.50
N GLU A 246 18.74 -28.36 29.78
CA GLU A 246 18.13 -28.59 31.11
C GLU A 246 19.15 -29.10 32.12
N ALA A 247 20.12 -29.88 31.68
CA ALA A 247 21.24 -30.36 32.49
C ALA A 247 22.36 -29.31 32.67
N GLY A 248 22.28 -28.16 32.03
CA GLY A 248 23.25 -27.06 32.06
C GLY A 248 24.32 -27.14 30.97
N ASP A 249 24.23 -28.10 30.05
CA ASP A 249 25.11 -28.24 28.88
C ASP A 249 24.48 -27.60 27.66
N ASN A 250 25.24 -26.76 26.96
CA ASN A 250 24.81 -26.20 25.68
C ASN A 250 25.62 -26.82 24.52
N LEU A 251 24.98 -27.75 23.78
CA LEU A 251 25.65 -28.48 22.69
C LEU A 251 26.15 -27.54 21.58
N SER A 252 25.54 -26.39 21.38
CA SER A 252 25.97 -25.42 20.40
C SER A 252 27.35 -24.80 20.69
N ASN A 253 27.86 -24.89 21.89
CA ASN A 253 29.24 -24.48 22.24
C ASN A 253 30.28 -25.28 21.47
N TYR A 254 29.96 -26.54 21.16
CA TYR A 254 30.87 -27.46 20.46
C TYR A 254 30.91 -27.23 18.94
N PHE A 255 30.01 -26.41 18.40
CA PHE A 255 29.97 -26.00 16.98
C PHE A 255 30.96 -24.85 16.70
N SER A 256 31.66 -24.32 17.69
CA SER A 256 32.62 -23.24 17.55
C SER A 256 34.00 -23.70 17.04
N ASN A 257 34.25 -25.02 17.00
CA ASN A 257 35.49 -25.56 16.50
C ASN A 257 35.44 -25.81 14.98
N SER A 258 36.59 -25.59 14.34
CA SER A 258 36.76 -25.74 12.88
C SER A 258 36.46 -27.15 12.34
N ASN A 259 36.22 -28.13 13.19
CA ASN A 259 36.02 -29.54 12.81
C ASN A 259 34.82 -30.17 13.53
N VAL A 260 33.63 -29.54 13.42
CA VAL A 260 32.36 -30.07 13.99
C VAL A 260 32.08 -31.52 13.57
N ASN A 261 32.58 -31.95 12.41
CA ASN A 261 32.35 -33.31 11.90
C ASN A 261 33.09 -34.41 12.64
N ALA A 262 34.11 -34.09 13.42
CA ALA A 262 35.00 -35.06 14.07
C ALA A 262 35.16 -34.80 15.58
N ASP A 263 34.24 -34.03 16.23
CA ASP A 263 34.32 -33.82 17.67
C ASP A 263 33.83 -35.05 18.46
N PRO A 264 34.76 -35.84 19.08
CA PRO A 264 34.35 -37.04 19.84
C PRO A 264 33.55 -36.70 21.10
N GLN A 265 33.76 -35.51 21.68
CA GLN A 265 33.07 -35.05 22.87
C GLN A 265 31.60 -34.76 22.54
N LEU A 266 31.33 -34.05 21.45
CA LEU A 266 29.97 -33.78 21.02
C LEU A 266 29.23 -35.08 20.69
N LEU A 267 29.89 -36.05 20.03
CA LEU A 267 29.32 -37.37 19.75
C LEU A 267 28.91 -38.09 21.02
N GLY A 268 29.78 -38.05 22.05
CA GLY A 268 29.54 -38.66 23.36
C GLY A 268 28.38 -38.01 24.11
N LEU A 269 28.32 -36.66 24.12
CA LEU A 269 27.25 -35.89 24.76
C LEU A 269 25.89 -36.18 24.11
N ILE A 270 25.82 -36.20 22.78
CA ILE A 270 24.58 -36.49 22.05
C ILE A 270 24.07 -37.88 22.39
N LYS A 271 24.95 -38.91 22.45
CA LYS A 271 24.60 -40.27 22.84
C LYS A 271 24.08 -40.35 24.28
N ASN A 272 24.71 -39.62 25.18
CA ASN A 272 24.34 -39.60 26.60
C ASN A 272 22.93 -38.98 26.75
N TYR A 273 22.74 -37.74 26.25
CA TYR A 273 21.45 -37.07 26.38
C TYR A 273 20.31 -37.69 25.54
N ALA A 274 20.61 -38.46 24.49
CA ALA A 274 19.62 -39.24 23.78
C ALA A 274 18.93 -40.24 24.69
N GLY A 275 19.66 -40.80 25.68
CA GLY A 275 19.10 -41.72 26.69
C GLY A 275 18.10 -41.08 27.65
N GLU A 276 18.11 -39.74 27.76
CA GLU A 276 17.23 -38.97 28.63
C GLU A 276 15.90 -38.58 27.92
N VAL A 277 15.79 -38.80 26.62
CA VAL A 277 14.55 -38.54 25.88
C VAL A 277 13.57 -39.69 26.06
N SER A 278 12.64 -39.56 26.99
CA SER A 278 11.75 -40.63 27.50
C SER A 278 10.87 -41.30 26.41
N TYR A 279 10.58 -40.64 25.32
CA TYR A 279 9.75 -41.19 24.24
C TYR A 279 10.57 -41.82 23.08
N PHE A 280 11.91 -41.83 23.17
CA PHE A 280 12.73 -42.58 22.23
C PHE A 280 12.64 -44.07 22.52
N ASN A 281 12.21 -44.84 21.54
CA ASN A 281 12.14 -46.30 21.72
C ASN A 281 13.55 -46.95 21.63
N SER A 282 13.66 -48.22 22.13
CA SER A 282 14.92 -48.93 22.19
C SER A 282 15.61 -49.12 20.84
N SER A 283 14.84 -49.30 19.76
CA SER A 283 15.40 -49.45 18.41
C SER A 283 16.05 -48.14 17.94
N PHE A 284 15.40 -46.99 18.18
CA PHE A 284 15.92 -45.68 17.80
C PHE A 284 17.15 -45.31 18.65
N LEU A 285 17.09 -45.55 19.94
CA LEU A 285 18.27 -45.38 20.82
C LEU A 285 19.45 -46.23 20.38
N SER A 286 19.21 -47.51 20.00
CA SER A 286 20.28 -48.38 19.48
C SER A 286 20.93 -47.82 18.20
N GLN A 287 20.15 -47.23 17.30
CA GLN A 287 20.70 -46.58 16.11
C GLN A 287 21.62 -45.40 16.49
N ILE A 288 21.20 -44.59 17.47
CA ILE A 288 22.02 -43.45 17.95
C ILE A 288 23.30 -43.95 18.62
N GLN A 289 23.19 -44.94 19.50
CA GLN A 289 24.34 -45.50 20.25
C GLN A 289 25.38 -46.15 19.31
N ASN A 290 24.91 -46.83 18.26
CA ASN A 290 25.79 -47.48 17.29
C ASN A 290 26.41 -46.53 16.26
N ALA A 291 25.99 -45.27 16.20
CA ALA A 291 26.58 -44.28 15.28
C ALA A 291 28.05 -44.05 15.64
N THR A 292 28.91 -44.04 14.62
CA THR A 292 30.37 -43.89 14.79
C THR A 292 30.86 -42.46 14.45
N SER A 293 29.97 -41.59 13.94
CA SER A 293 30.32 -40.21 13.56
C SER A 293 29.12 -39.27 13.68
N LEU A 294 29.38 -37.98 13.80
CA LEU A 294 28.35 -36.94 13.75
C LEU A 294 27.60 -36.96 12.39
N THR A 295 28.29 -37.28 11.29
CA THR A 295 27.66 -37.36 9.96
C THR A 295 26.59 -38.46 9.91
N SER A 296 26.84 -39.63 10.51
CA SER A 296 25.83 -40.69 10.60
C SER A 296 24.64 -40.32 11.51
N LEU A 297 24.90 -39.59 12.60
CA LEU A 297 23.85 -39.05 13.47
C LEU A 297 22.93 -38.04 12.78
N ARG A 298 23.45 -37.19 11.89
CA ARG A 298 22.62 -36.18 11.19
C ARG A 298 21.43 -36.79 10.47
N SER A 299 21.66 -37.90 9.75
CA SER A 299 20.57 -38.61 9.06
C SER A 299 19.54 -39.19 10.04
N ILE A 300 20.00 -39.75 11.16
CA ILE A 300 19.14 -40.37 12.20
C ILE A 300 18.34 -39.28 12.93
N LEU A 301 19.00 -38.18 13.32
CA LEU A 301 18.43 -37.14 14.18
C LEU A 301 17.60 -36.09 13.43
N SER A 302 17.50 -36.15 12.08
CA SER A 302 16.57 -35.36 11.29
C SER A 302 15.10 -35.80 11.41
N LYS A 303 14.84 -36.96 12.12
CA LYS A 303 13.50 -37.50 12.33
C LYS A 303 12.60 -36.47 13.03
N ASP A 304 11.39 -36.31 12.52
CA ASP A 304 10.34 -35.49 13.15
C ASP A 304 9.87 -36.09 14.46
N VAL A 305 9.89 -35.31 15.54
CA VAL A 305 9.43 -35.65 16.87
C VAL A 305 8.55 -34.54 17.46
N THR A 306 7.97 -33.71 16.58
CA THR A 306 7.27 -32.50 16.97
C THR A 306 6.24 -32.72 18.06
N ASP A 307 5.30 -33.64 17.89
CA ASP A 307 4.17 -33.78 18.82
C ASP A 307 4.62 -34.31 20.21
N ASP A 308 5.58 -35.23 20.24
CA ASP A 308 6.17 -35.74 21.49
C ASP A 308 6.95 -34.63 22.22
N GLU A 309 7.73 -33.83 21.47
CA GLU A 309 8.54 -32.77 22.08
C GLU A 309 7.68 -31.56 22.49
N LEU A 310 6.61 -31.24 21.77
CA LEU A 310 5.61 -30.27 22.21
C LEU A 310 4.97 -30.65 23.53
N ALA A 311 4.57 -31.92 23.66
CA ALA A 311 4.00 -32.46 24.92
C ALA A 311 4.99 -32.35 26.07
N TYR A 312 6.26 -32.69 25.84
CA TYR A 312 7.32 -32.59 26.86
C TYR A 312 7.55 -31.10 27.29
N ARG A 313 7.65 -30.15 26.33
CA ARG A 313 7.89 -28.72 26.61
C ARG A 313 6.63 -27.99 27.10
N GLN A 314 5.48 -28.65 27.18
CA GLN A 314 4.18 -28.06 27.52
C GLN A 314 3.80 -26.91 26.55
N LEU A 315 4.11 -27.10 25.28
CA LEU A 315 3.81 -26.17 24.19
C LEU A 315 2.74 -26.75 23.26
N THR A 316 2.17 -25.92 22.44
CA THR A 316 1.20 -26.30 21.40
C THR A 316 1.68 -25.84 20.02
N ARG A 317 1.14 -26.44 18.95
CA ARG A 317 1.45 -25.99 17.59
C ARG A 317 1.08 -24.55 17.33
N LYS A 318 0.10 -23.97 18.07
CA LYS A 318 -0.30 -22.56 17.99
C LYS A 318 0.80 -21.60 18.44
N ASP A 319 1.68 -22.01 19.35
CA ASP A 319 2.80 -21.20 19.83
C ASP A 319 3.85 -20.94 18.74
N PHE A 320 3.78 -21.68 17.62
CA PHE A 320 4.65 -21.58 16.47
C PHE A 320 3.96 -20.97 15.24
N ASN A 321 2.76 -20.39 15.43
CA ASN A 321 2.08 -19.69 14.37
C ASN A 321 2.81 -18.38 14.02
N MET A 322 2.84 -18.08 12.73
CA MET A 322 3.22 -16.74 12.28
C MET A 322 2.07 -15.74 12.52
N HIS A 323 2.38 -14.46 12.47
CA HIS A 323 1.37 -13.41 12.51
C HIS A 323 0.80 -13.20 11.10
N VAL A 324 -0.45 -13.59 10.87
CA VAL A 324 -1.22 -13.30 9.65
C VAL A 324 -2.44 -12.47 10.06
N GLY A 325 -2.51 -11.23 9.59
CA GLY A 325 -3.57 -10.30 9.95
C GLY A 325 -3.11 -8.85 9.80
N GLN A 326 -3.95 -7.92 10.22
CA GLN A 326 -3.56 -6.51 10.20
C GLN A 326 -2.42 -6.22 11.18
N SER A 327 -1.54 -5.31 10.80
CA SER A 327 -0.43 -4.84 11.62
C SER A 327 -0.90 -3.98 12.79
N ARG A 328 -0.13 -3.95 13.88
CA ARG A 328 -0.27 -2.92 14.90
C ARG A 328 0.13 -1.57 14.31
N LEU A 329 -0.69 -0.54 14.53
CA LEU A 329 -0.35 0.84 14.20
C LEU A 329 -0.63 1.75 15.39
N ARG A 330 0.22 2.76 15.59
CA ARG A 330 0.00 3.87 16.52
C ARG A 330 0.47 5.13 15.86
N GLY A 331 -0.29 6.21 15.95
CA GLY A 331 0.12 7.44 15.28
C GLY A 331 -0.57 8.67 15.78
N THR A 332 0.05 9.79 15.46
CA THR A 332 -0.46 11.13 15.72
C THR A 332 -0.29 11.98 14.47
N GLN A 333 -1.24 12.88 14.24
CA GLN A 333 -1.27 13.75 13.07
C GLN A 333 -1.67 15.16 13.50
N PHE A 334 -1.02 16.16 12.95
CA PHE A 334 -1.35 17.57 13.15
C PHE A 334 -1.44 18.25 11.78
N PHE A 335 -2.55 18.94 11.50
CA PHE A 335 -2.76 19.65 10.25
C PHE A 335 -3.25 21.07 10.48
N LEU A 336 -2.81 21.96 9.60
CA LEU A 336 -3.17 23.38 9.52
C LEU A 336 -3.80 23.67 8.17
N ASN A 337 -4.81 24.53 8.13
CA ASN A 337 -5.31 25.19 6.93
C ASN A 337 -5.63 26.64 7.26
N THR A 338 -5.01 27.59 6.57
CA THR A 338 -5.20 29.02 6.84
C THR A 338 -5.22 29.86 5.57
N GLU A 339 -6.00 30.92 5.60
CA GLU A 339 -6.02 31.97 4.56
C GLU A 339 -6.12 33.33 5.23
N LEU A 340 -5.26 34.27 4.86
CA LEU A 340 -5.19 35.61 5.40
C LEU A 340 -5.28 36.64 4.27
N PRO A 341 -6.37 37.41 4.16
CA PRO A 341 -6.42 38.56 3.25
C PRO A 341 -5.37 39.62 3.63
N ILE A 342 -4.46 39.93 2.72
CA ILE A 342 -3.43 40.95 2.89
C ILE A 342 -3.92 42.29 2.42
N SER A 343 -4.63 42.29 1.29
CA SER A 343 -5.33 43.44 0.70
C SER A 343 -6.71 43.02 0.24
N ASP A 344 -7.42 43.91 -0.42
CA ASP A 344 -8.73 43.59 -0.98
C ASP A 344 -8.63 42.64 -2.18
N SER A 345 -7.47 42.58 -2.84
CA SER A 345 -7.22 41.76 -4.04
C SER A 345 -6.29 40.58 -3.77
N TRP A 346 -5.53 40.55 -2.66
CA TRP A 346 -4.51 39.55 -2.41
C TRP A 346 -4.68 38.85 -1.08
N LYS A 347 -4.44 37.54 -1.09
CA LYS A 347 -4.50 36.67 0.07
C LYS A 347 -3.21 35.85 0.19
N PHE A 348 -2.71 35.70 1.39
CA PHE A 348 -1.76 34.68 1.77
C PHE A 348 -2.52 33.43 2.18
N TYR A 349 -2.02 32.26 1.85
CA TYR A 349 -2.53 31.00 2.35
C TYR A 349 -1.40 30.06 2.73
N ALA A 350 -1.66 29.18 3.72
CA ALA A 350 -0.77 28.09 4.05
C ALA A 350 -1.59 26.89 4.54
N PHE A 351 -1.17 25.69 4.16
CA PHE A 351 -1.78 24.45 4.62
C PHE A 351 -0.78 23.31 4.57
N GLY A 352 -1.06 22.30 5.38
CA GLY A 352 -0.23 21.11 5.48
C GLY A 352 -0.23 20.56 6.89
N GLY A 353 0.74 19.70 7.19
CA GLY A 353 0.83 19.08 8.50
C GLY A 353 1.99 18.11 8.64
N GLN A 354 2.02 17.49 9.78
CA GLN A 354 2.99 16.48 10.16
C GLN A 354 2.28 15.26 10.72
N SER A 355 2.76 14.07 10.37
CA SER A 355 2.32 12.82 10.96
C SER A 355 3.49 11.98 11.41
N TYR A 356 3.26 11.23 12.48
CA TYR A 356 4.11 10.15 12.94
C TYR A 356 3.28 8.88 13.05
N ARG A 357 3.82 7.77 12.55
CA ARG A 357 3.16 6.47 12.65
C ARG A 357 4.19 5.38 12.94
N TYR A 358 4.00 4.69 14.05
CA TYR A 358 4.68 3.44 14.38
C TYR A 358 3.87 2.27 13.86
N GLY A 359 4.52 1.36 13.14
CA GLY A 359 3.95 0.11 12.64
C GLY A 359 4.69 -1.11 13.19
N GLU A 360 3.98 -2.23 13.35
CA GLU A 360 4.58 -3.49 13.78
C GLU A 360 3.84 -4.67 13.11
N ALA A 361 4.56 -5.44 12.30
CA ALA A 361 4.08 -6.61 11.58
C ALA A 361 4.95 -7.84 11.86
N GLY A 362 4.34 -8.98 12.14
CA GLY A 362 5.06 -10.23 12.33
C GLY A 362 5.47 -10.85 10.99
N GLY A 363 6.63 -11.49 10.98
CA GLY A 363 7.13 -12.23 9.83
C GLY A 363 6.82 -13.72 9.88
N PHE A 364 7.63 -14.52 9.17
CA PHE A 364 7.58 -15.96 9.25
C PHE A 364 8.27 -16.45 10.54
N PHE A 365 7.63 -17.35 11.26
CA PHE A 365 8.22 -17.95 12.47
C PHE A 365 9.53 -18.69 12.13
N ARG A 366 10.58 -18.46 12.89
CA ARG A 366 11.88 -19.14 12.81
C ARG A 366 11.86 -20.33 13.75
N ARG A 367 11.65 -21.55 13.19
CA ARG A 367 11.47 -22.79 13.97
C ARG A 367 12.81 -23.44 14.32
N PRO A 368 12.88 -24.23 15.40
CA PRO A 368 14.13 -24.85 15.87
C PRO A 368 14.80 -25.80 14.87
N ASN A 369 14.03 -26.42 13.99
CA ASN A 369 14.54 -27.32 12.94
C ASN A 369 15.12 -26.59 11.71
N GLN A 370 15.30 -25.26 11.75
CA GLN A 370 15.78 -24.45 10.63
C GLN A 370 17.16 -23.86 10.95
N ALA A 371 18.07 -23.82 9.97
CA ALA A 371 19.37 -23.14 10.08
C ALA A 371 19.24 -21.60 10.34
N ARG A 372 18.05 -21.03 10.11
CA ARG A 372 17.72 -19.64 10.45
C ARG A 372 17.43 -19.42 11.93
N THR A 373 17.56 -20.47 12.75
CA THR A 373 17.39 -20.42 14.19
C THR A 373 18.66 -20.96 14.85
N PHE A 374 19.33 -20.14 15.61
CA PHE A 374 20.42 -20.61 16.46
C PHE A 374 19.83 -21.11 17.78
N THR A 375 19.65 -22.44 17.90
CA THR A 375 18.91 -23.09 18.99
C THR A 375 19.62 -22.97 20.33
N GLY A 376 20.94 -22.78 20.35
CA GLY A 376 21.69 -22.47 21.55
C GLY A 376 21.24 -21.20 22.29
N LEU A 377 20.62 -20.25 21.58
CA LEU A 377 20.04 -19.02 22.11
C LEU A 377 18.50 -19.05 22.10
N HIS A 378 17.91 -19.71 21.12
CA HIS A 378 16.47 -19.76 20.92
C HIS A 378 15.98 -21.21 20.77
N PRO A 379 15.93 -22.00 21.84
CA PRO A 379 15.59 -23.44 21.76
C PRO A 379 14.17 -23.72 21.26
N ASN A 380 13.24 -22.75 21.41
CA ASN A 380 11.88 -22.81 20.90
C ASN A 380 11.67 -22.01 19.60
N GLY A 381 12.76 -21.47 19.01
CA GLY A 381 12.61 -20.55 17.87
C GLY A 381 12.05 -19.19 18.30
N TYR A 382 11.61 -18.40 17.33
CA TYR A 382 11.07 -17.06 17.57
C TYR A 382 10.26 -16.54 16.38
N LEU A 383 9.35 -15.60 16.66
CA LEU A 383 8.64 -14.82 15.65
C LEU A 383 9.32 -13.45 15.51
N PRO A 384 10.02 -13.16 14.40
CA PRO A 384 10.61 -11.83 14.18
C PRO A 384 9.55 -10.82 13.79
N TRP A 385 9.76 -9.56 14.21
CA TRP A 385 8.86 -8.45 13.95
C TRP A 385 9.56 -7.35 13.15
N ILE A 386 8.93 -6.94 12.04
CA ILE A 386 9.29 -5.74 11.30
C ILE A 386 8.57 -4.58 11.95
N THR A 387 9.33 -3.67 12.55
CA THR A 387 8.77 -2.43 13.07
C THR A 387 9.22 -1.25 12.22
N THR A 388 8.34 -0.27 12.08
CA THR A 388 8.63 0.92 11.28
C THR A 388 8.28 2.18 12.05
N ASP A 389 9.12 3.20 11.88
CA ASP A 389 8.84 4.57 12.27
C ASP A 389 8.67 5.40 10.99
N ILE A 390 7.43 5.84 10.72
CA ILE A 390 7.07 6.57 9.51
C ILE A 390 6.80 8.02 9.90
N GLN A 391 7.61 8.94 9.37
CA GLN A 391 7.44 10.38 9.54
C GLN A 391 7.08 11.01 8.21
N ASP A 392 6.01 11.80 8.21
CA ASP A 392 5.58 12.52 7.02
C ASP A 392 5.31 13.99 7.38
N SER A 393 5.84 14.89 6.56
CA SER A 393 5.68 16.33 6.75
C SER A 393 5.42 17.00 5.41
N SER A 394 4.47 17.93 5.38
CA SER A 394 4.20 18.71 4.18
C SER A 394 3.67 20.08 4.56
N ILE A 395 4.12 21.08 3.82
CA ILE A 395 3.58 22.43 3.90
C ILE A 395 3.53 23.05 2.51
N SER A 396 2.39 23.63 2.19
CA SER A 396 2.20 24.49 1.02
C SER A 396 1.91 25.90 1.51
N ALA A 397 2.60 26.90 0.97
CA ALA A 397 2.35 28.29 1.27
C ALA A 397 2.40 29.10 -0.03
N GLY A 398 1.55 30.13 -0.13
CA GLY A 398 1.47 30.93 -1.34
C GLY A 398 0.69 32.21 -1.18
N PHE A 399 0.75 32.99 -2.23
CA PHE A 399 -0.01 34.21 -2.42
C PHE A 399 -0.89 34.06 -3.66
N LYS A 400 -2.18 34.35 -3.51
CA LYS A 400 -3.12 34.36 -4.62
C LYS A 400 -3.90 35.68 -4.64
N GLY A 401 -4.19 36.15 -5.83
CA GLY A 401 -4.92 37.39 -5.95
C GLY A 401 -5.14 37.83 -7.39
N GLU A 402 -5.61 39.05 -7.55
CA GLU A 402 -5.91 39.65 -8.84
C GLU A 402 -4.96 40.79 -9.15
N ALA A 403 -4.40 40.79 -10.36
CA ALA A 403 -3.64 41.90 -10.94
C ALA A 403 -4.21 42.25 -12.32
N GLY A 404 -4.98 43.30 -12.38
CA GLY A 404 -5.77 43.67 -13.55
C GLY A 404 -6.83 42.61 -13.86
N ALA A 405 -6.79 42.02 -15.04
CA ALA A 405 -7.71 40.95 -15.43
C ALA A 405 -7.16 39.55 -15.19
N TRP A 406 -5.99 39.39 -14.58
CA TRP A 406 -5.36 38.14 -14.29
C TRP A 406 -5.56 37.75 -12.84
N HIS A 407 -6.00 36.53 -12.61
CA HIS A 407 -5.86 35.84 -11.33
C HIS A 407 -4.49 35.16 -11.30
N ILE A 408 -3.73 35.39 -10.25
CA ILE A 408 -2.36 34.89 -10.06
C ILE A 408 -2.28 34.08 -8.78
N ASP A 409 -1.63 32.90 -8.83
CA ASP A 409 -1.28 32.10 -7.67
C ASP A 409 0.21 31.72 -7.74
N VAL A 410 0.98 32.15 -6.75
CA VAL A 410 2.41 31.81 -6.58
C VAL A 410 2.55 31.02 -5.31
N SER A 411 3.07 29.79 -5.39
CA SER A 411 3.14 28.91 -4.23
C SER A 411 4.37 28.03 -4.23
N ASN A 412 4.81 27.69 -3.04
CA ASN A 412 5.80 26.64 -2.80
C ASN A 412 5.20 25.53 -1.94
N THR A 413 5.42 24.28 -2.34
CA THR A 413 5.02 23.07 -1.60
C THR A 413 6.27 22.28 -1.27
N PHE A 414 6.53 22.10 0.01
CA PHE A 414 7.56 21.22 0.53
C PHE A 414 6.93 19.98 1.11
N GLY A 415 7.52 18.80 0.82
CA GLY A 415 7.10 17.51 1.37
C GLY A 415 8.29 16.61 1.68
N ARG A 416 8.22 15.88 2.79
CA ARG A 416 9.21 14.89 3.20
C ARG A 416 8.52 13.69 3.81
N ASN A 417 8.95 12.50 3.39
CA ASN A 417 8.57 11.24 4.01
C ASN A 417 9.83 10.46 4.40
N GLU A 418 9.85 9.88 5.60
CA GLU A 418 10.90 9.00 6.09
C GLU A 418 10.28 7.70 6.58
N PHE A 419 10.84 6.57 6.19
CA PHE A 419 10.43 5.23 6.53
C PHE A 419 11.63 4.49 7.11
N ALA A 420 11.70 4.37 8.45
CA ALA A 420 12.79 3.73 9.16
C ALA A 420 12.38 2.34 9.63
N TYR A 421 13.29 1.37 9.50
CA TYR A 421 13.07 -0.02 9.89
C TYR A 421 13.83 -0.36 11.17
N THR A 422 13.18 -1.04 12.10
CA THR A 422 13.80 -1.75 13.21
C THR A 422 13.25 -3.17 13.25
N ILE A 423 14.13 -4.18 13.25
CA ILE A 423 13.72 -5.58 13.34
C ILE A 423 13.89 -6.04 14.77
N LYS A 424 12.80 -6.51 15.38
CA LYS A 424 12.74 -6.90 16.80
C LYS A 424 12.42 -8.38 16.96
N HIS A 425 12.72 -8.93 18.14
CA HIS A 425 12.54 -10.35 18.46
C HIS A 425 13.15 -11.25 17.37
N THR A 426 14.37 -10.94 16.99
CA THR A 426 15.07 -11.55 15.86
C THR A 426 16.49 -11.94 16.26
N GLY A 427 17.29 -12.45 15.34
CA GLY A 427 18.69 -12.75 15.53
C GLY A 427 19.45 -12.82 14.21
N ASN A 428 20.74 -12.52 14.27
CA ASN A 428 21.72 -12.85 13.23
C ASN A 428 22.38 -14.19 13.62
N THR A 429 21.96 -15.27 12.98
CA THR A 429 22.37 -16.63 13.40
C THR A 429 23.86 -16.86 13.24
N SER A 430 24.54 -16.17 12.33
CA SER A 430 25.99 -16.27 12.16
C SER A 430 26.78 -15.69 13.36
N LEU A 431 26.18 -14.74 14.11
CA LEU A 431 26.73 -14.21 15.37
C LEU A 431 26.54 -15.16 16.55
N ARG A 432 25.71 -16.18 16.43
CA ARG A 432 25.44 -17.18 17.47
C ARG A 432 25.04 -16.50 18.80
N PHE A 433 25.75 -16.78 19.89
CA PHE A 433 25.51 -16.21 21.23
C PHE A 433 25.70 -14.69 21.32
N ALA A 434 26.47 -14.10 20.40
CA ALA A 434 26.69 -12.65 20.36
C ALA A 434 25.58 -11.88 19.59
N SER A 435 24.57 -12.59 19.08
CA SER A 435 23.51 -11.95 18.31
C SER A 435 22.66 -11.01 19.15
N PRO A 436 22.49 -9.74 18.77
CA PRO A 436 21.42 -8.90 19.29
C PRO A 436 20.05 -9.47 18.94
N SER A 437 19.03 -9.08 19.72
CA SER A 437 17.62 -9.44 19.45
C SER A 437 16.82 -8.30 18.75
N SER A 438 17.48 -7.15 18.52
CA SER A 438 16.91 -5.99 17.84
C SER A 438 18.00 -5.29 17.03
N PHE A 439 17.66 -4.86 15.80
CA PHE A 439 18.58 -4.23 14.86
C PHE A 439 17.95 -2.96 14.26
N ASP A 440 18.71 -1.87 14.15
CA ASP A 440 18.39 -0.82 13.17
C ASP A 440 18.68 -1.38 11.78
N ALA A 441 17.65 -1.51 10.98
CA ALA A 441 17.76 -2.08 9.64
C ALA A 441 17.80 -1.01 8.53
N GLY A 442 18.03 0.25 8.93
CA GLY A 442 18.18 1.37 8.00
C GLY A 442 16.87 2.07 7.67
N LYS A 443 16.94 3.03 6.76
CA LYS A 443 15.80 3.87 6.43
C LYS A 443 15.82 4.37 4.99
N LEU A 444 14.63 4.66 4.49
CA LEU A 444 14.36 5.30 3.21
C LEU A 444 13.84 6.71 3.46
N ARG A 445 14.27 7.68 2.64
CA ARG A 445 13.82 9.07 2.71
C ARG A 445 13.46 9.58 1.33
N PHE A 446 12.36 10.32 1.25
CA PHE A 446 11.99 11.05 0.06
C PHE A 446 11.65 12.50 0.41
N LEU A 447 12.14 13.42 -0.40
CA LEU A 447 11.89 14.85 -0.28
C LEU A 447 11.45 15.39 -1.62
N GLN A 448 10.44 16.27 -1.62
CA GLN A 448 9.98 17.00 -2.79
C GLN A 448 9.76 18.47 -2.44
N ASN A 449 10.25 19.35 -3.28
CA ASN A 449 9.94 20.78 -3.23
C ASN A 449 9.43 21.23 -4.59
N THR A 450 8.26 21.89 -4.63
CA THR A 450 7.61 22.32 -5.87
C THR A 450 7.25 23.79 -5.79
N LEU A 451 7.78 24.59 -6.69
CA LEU A 451 7.38 25.98 -6.93
C LEU A 451 6.39 26.02 -8.10
N ASN A 452 5.24 26.65 -7.91
CA ASN A 452 4.22 26.84 -8.94
C ASN A 452 3.95 28.33 -9.16
N LEU A 453 3.80 28.69 -10.43
CA LEU A 453 3.32 29.98 -10.92
C LEU A 453 2.10 29.72 -11.80
N ASP A 454 0.93 30.11 -11.37
CA ASP A 454 -0.34 29.88 -12.06
C ASP A 454 -0.99 31.22 -12.38
N PHE A 455 -1.41 31.40 -13.63
CA PHE A 455 -2.12 32.58 -14.14
C PHE A 455 -3.41 32.11 -14.79
N SER A 456 -4.51 32.79 -14.51
CA SER A 456 -5.76 32.57 -15.24
C SER A 456 -6.48 33.86 -15.52
N ARG A 457 -7.18 33.91 -16.67
CA ARG A 457 -7.91 35.08 -17.11
C ARG A 457 -9.18 34.69 -17.83
N ALA A 458 -10.30 35.27 -17.40
CA ALA A 458 -11.53 35.25 -18.17
C ALA A 458 -11.41 36.17 -19.40
N LEU A 459 -11.84 35.66 -20.54
CA LEU A 459 -11.81 36.37 -21.82
C LEU A 459 -13.24 36.60 -22.30
N ASN A 460 -13.47 37.77 -22.89
CA ASN A 460 -14.75 38.11 -23.51
C ASN A 460 -14.82 37.55 -24.94
N LEU A 461 -14.71 36.20 -25.04
CA LEU A 461 -14.79 35.47 -26.29
C LEU A 461 -15.90 34.41 -26.13
N PHE A 462 -16.70 34.22 -27.18
CA PHE A 462 -17.85 33.30 -27.16
C PHE A 462 -18.84 33.64 -26.02
N GLU A 463 -19.53 32.65 -25.45
CA GLU A 463 -20.40 32.87 -24.28
C GLU A 463 -19.57 33.06 -23.00
N LYS A 464 -18.49 32.31 -22.84
CA LYS A 464 -17.54 32.40 -21.72
C LYS A 464 -16.24 31.69 -22.12
N ALA A 465 -15.12 32.35 -21.96
CA ALA A 465 -13.83 31.72 -22.19
C ALA A 465 -12.85 31.98 -21.03
N ASN A 466 -11.93 31.08 -20.80
CA ASN A 466 -10.85 31.19 -19.82
C ASN A 466 -9.53 30.69 -20.41
N LEU A 467 -8.48 31.48 -20.23
CA LEU A 467 -7.10 31.13 -20.56
C LEU A 467 -6.33 30.93 -19.23
N SER A 468 -5.71 29.79 -19.07
CA SER A 468 -4.82 29.48 -17.93
C SER A 468 -3.43 29.14 -18.45
N LEU A 469 -2.42 29.71 -17.82
CA LEU A 469 -0.99 29.48 -18.10
C LEU A 469 -0.27 29.20 -16.80
N GLY A 470 0.78 28.43 -16.83
CA GLY A 470 1.58 28.20 -15.61
C GLY A 470 2.93 27.59 -15.87
N ALA A 471 3.76 27.71 -14.85
CA ALA A 471 5.08 27.10 -14.78
C ALA A 471 5.28 26.40 -13.45
N GLU A 472 6.04 25.31 -13.48
CA GLU A 472 6.38 24.51 -12.30
C GLU A 472 7.87 24.21 -12.31
N GLN A 473 8.50 24.34 -11.14
CA GLN A 473 9.83 23.82 -10.88
C GLN A 473 9.72 22.85 -9.71
N ARG A 474 10.22 21.61 -9.89
CA ARG A 474 10.18 20.59 -8.86
C ARG A 474 11.57 20.00 -8.65
N HIS A 475 11.96 19.90 -7.38
CA HIS A 475 13.17 19.23 -6.93
C HIS A 475 12.78 18.03 -6.10
N GLU A 476 13.36 16.86 -6.41
CA GLU A 476 13.15 15.62 -5.71
C GLU A 476 14.48 15.06 -5.22
N ALA A 477 14.48 14.45 -4.03
CA ALA A 477 15.65 13.76 -3.49
C ALA A 477 15.21 12.44 -2.83
N TYR A 478 15.92 11.36 -3.14
CA TYR A 478 15.72 10.04 -2.56
C TYR A 478 17.01 9.58 -1.90
N SER A 479 16.90 9.03 -0.67
CA SER A 479 18.04 8.53 0.08
C SER A 479 17.76 7.16 0.64
N ILE A 480 18.77 6.30 0.56
CA ILE A 480 18.89 5.04 1.30
C ILE A 480 19.94 5.26 2.37
N VAL A 481 19.61 5.00 3.62
CA VAL A 481 20.52 5.10 4.77
C VAL A 481 20.71 3.70 5.32
N ALA A 482 21.95 3.26 5.44
CA ALA A 482 22.30 1.94 5.94
C ALA A 482 21.82 1.72 7.39
N GLY A 483 21.54 0.46 7.70
CA GLY A 483 21.33 -0.01 9.08
C GLY A 483 22.65 -0.39 9.76
N ASP A 484 22.52 -0.95 10.97
CA ASP A 484 23.63 -1.55 11.67
C ASP A 484 24.29 -2.68 10.83
N GLU A 485 25.63 -2.77 10.81
CA GLU A 485 26.32 -3.82 10.05
C GLU A 485 25.82 -5.21 10.42
N SER A 486 25.59 -5.47 11.70
CA SER A 486 25.03 -6.74 12.19
C SER A 486 23.63 -7.05 11.69
N SER A 487 22.88 -6.06 11.16
CA SER A 487 21.57 -6.26 10.57
C SER A 487 21.61 -6.89 9.18
N TYR A 488 22.77 -6.85 8.48
CA TYR A 488 22.90 -7.38 7.13
C TYR A 488 24.14 -8.27 6.88
N ALA A 489 25.20 -8.15 7.72
CA ALA A 489 26.42 -8.88 7.52
C ALA A 489 26.34 -10.34 8.00
N THR A 490 27.12 -11.22 7.40
CA THR A 490 27.38 -12.60 7.83
C THR A 490 28.73 -12.65 8.53
N TYR A 491 28.83 -13.35 9.66
CA TYR A 491 30.05 -13.39 10.49
C TYR A 491 30.67 -14.79 10.52
N ASP A 492 32.00 -14.83 10.63
CA ASP A 492 32.74 -16.07 10.85
C ASP A 492 32.78 -16.47 12.34
N LEU A 493 33.39 -17.60 12.64
CA LEU A 493 33.55 -18.11 14.02
C LEU A 493 34.38 -17.19 14.94
N LEU A 494 35.14 -16.27 14.37
CA LEU A 494 35.94 -15.28 15.11
C LEU A 494 35.24 -13.92 15.26
N GLY A 495 33.99 -13.82 14.80
CA GLY A 495 33.20 -12.60 14.85
C GLY A 495 33.60 -11.55 13.82
N ARG A 496 34.29 -11.91 12.75
CA ARG A 496 34.66 -11.03 11.63
C ARG A 496 33.61 -11.17 10.52
N VAL A 497 33.37 -10.10 9.78
CA VAL A 497 32.51 -10.17 8.59
C VAL A 497 33.11 -11.14 7.57
N GLN A 498 32.29 -12.07 7.09
CA GLN A 498 32.69 -13.00 6.06
C GLN A 498 32.85 -12.30 4.71
N ASP A 499 33.87 -12.71 3.98
CA ASP A 499 34.13 -12.33 2.59
C ASP A 499 34.36 -13.57 1.72
N GLY A 500 34.68 -13.36 0.44
CA GLY A 500 34.99 -14.45 -0.49
C GLY A 500 36.23 -15.31 -0.12
N ASN A 501 37.09 -14.80 0.75
CA ASN A 501 38.33 -15.46 1.19
C ASN A 501 38.14 -16.18 2.53
N THR A 502 37.04 -16.03 3.21
CA THR A 502 36.80 -16.65 4.51
C THR A 502 36.82 -18.17 4.38
N PRO A 503 37.74 -18.88 5.09
CA PRO A 503 37.83 -20.33 4.98
C PRO A 503 36.56 -21.04 5.44
N ASN A 504 36.18 -22.12 4.73
CA ASN A 504 34.95 -22.88 5.05
C ASN A 504 34.93 -23.41 6.50
N ASN A 505 36.08 -23.78 7.05
CA ASN A 505 36.18 -24.22 8.45
C ASN A 505 36.02 -23.09 9.48
N GLN A 506 35.98 -21.84 9.06
CA GLN A 506 35.67 -20.68 9.92
C GLN A 506 34.23 -20.21 9.80
N LYS A 507 33.43 -20.80 8.92
CA LYS A 507 32.03 -20.43 8.74
C LYS A 507 31.14 -21.23 9.71
N PRO A 508 30.29 -20.56 10.51
CA PRO A 508 29.43 -21.23 11.45
C PRO A 508 28.36 -22.10 10.76
N THR A 509 28.10 -23.27 11.29
CA THR A 509 27.07 -24.19 10.81
C THR A 509 26.13 -24.60 11.95
N ASP A 510 24.94 -25.10 11.63
CA ASP A 510 24.11 -25.85 12.55
C ASP A 510 24.64 -27.28 12.75
N PHE A 511 23.98 -28.06 13.59
CA PHE A 511 24.32 -29.47 13.78
C PHE A 511 24.29 -30.27 12.46
N PHE A 512 23.38 -29.95 11.54
CA PHE A 512 23.22 -30.66 10.27
C PHE A 512 24.26 -30.26 9.21
N GLY A 513 25.11 -29.27 9.50
CA GLY A 513 26.14 -28.76 8.61
C GLY A 513 25.64 -27.68 7.63
N ALA A 514 24.43 -27.20 7.80
CA ALA A 514 23.95 -26.05 7.06
C ALA A 514 24.60 -24.77 7.60
N TYR A 515 25.07 -23.89 6.71
CA TYR A 515 25.64 -22.61 7.12
C TYR A 515 24.59 -21.71 7.77
N LEU A 516 24.97 -21.09 8.88
CA LEU A 516 24.12 -20.12 9.58
C LEU A 516 24.06 -18.80 8.80
N PRO A 517 22.91 -18.37 8.32
CA PRO A 517 22.77 -17.14 7.56
C PRO A 517 23.03 -15.90 8.43
N GLY A 518 23.61 -14.86 7.81
CA GLY A 518 23.79 -13.55 8.41
C GLY A 518 22.55 -12.67 8.33
N GLY A 519 22.67 -11.49 8.94
CA GLY A 519 21.65 -10.46 8.96
C GLY A 519 20.46 -10.74 9.87
N ALA A 520 19.69 -9.72 10.17
CA ALA A 520 18.43 -9.83 10.91
C ALA A 520 17.45 -10.73 10.17
N GLN A 521 16.82 -11.67 10.89
CA GLN A 521 15.85 -12.56 10.28
C GLN A 521 14.53 -11.84 10.03
N VAL A 522 13.84 -12.20 8.97
CA VAL A 522 12.70 -11.67 8.26
C VAL A 522 13.04 -10.53 7.29
N PHE A 523 13.83 -9.54 7.69
CA PHE A 523 14.27 -8.45 6.82
C PHE A 523 15.73 -8.14 7.12
N SER A 524 16.60 -8.38 6.14
CA SER A 524 18.00 -7.97 6.20
C SER A 524 18.10 -6.45 6.07
N GLY A 525 18.89 -5.82 6.93
CA GLY A 525 19.07 -4.37 6.89
C GLY A 525 19.64 -3.86 5.57
N LEU A 526 19.38 -2.58 5.31
CA LEU A 526 19.96 -1.87 4.17
C LEU A 526 21.47 -1.74 4.38
N ARG A 527 22.23 -2.11 3.38
CA ARG A 527 23.69 -2.19 3.44
C ARG A 527 24.34 -0.83 3.20
N GLU A 528 25.56 -0.65 3.73
CA GLU A 528 26.36 0.56 3.50
C GLU A 528 26.65 0.78 2.00
N GLU A 529 26.92 -0.29 1.24
CA GLU A 529 27.17 -0.21 -0.20
C GLU A 529 25.92 0.21 -1.02
N SER A 530 24.74 0.07 -0.43
CA SER A 530 23.47 0.52 -1.00
C SER A 530 23.10 1.93 -0.60
N ALA A 531 23.82 2.52 0.39
CA ALA A 531 23.55 3.87 0.90
C ALA A 531 23.85 4.91 -0.19
N LEU A 532 22.87 5.80 -0.41
CA LEU A 532 23.01 6.84 -1.42
C LEU A 532 22.04 8.00 -1.16
N THR A 533 22.33 9.13 -1.80
CA THR A 533 21.35 10.21 -2.01
C THR A 533 21.40 10.64 -3.46
N LYS A 534 20.26 10.61 -4.13
CA LYS A 534 20.11 11.03 -5.53
C LYS A 534 19.01 12.08 -5.66
N THR A 535 19.24 13.02 -6.58
CA THR A 535 18.34 14.15 -6.79
C THR A 535 17.90 14.22 -8.25
N ARG A 536 16.74 14.83 -8.48
CA ARG A 536 16.17 15.12 -9.79
C ARG A 536 15.55 16.50 -9.79
N ASN A 537 15.72 17.23 -10.89
CA ASN A 537 15.05 18.50 -11.15
C ASN A 537 14.07 18.34 -12.32
N VAL A 538 12.94 18.99 -12.20
CA VAL A 538 11.89 19.01 -13.23
C VAL A 538 11.49 20.46 -13.48
N TRP A 539 11.35 20.82 -14.75
CA TRP A 539 10.80 22.10 -15.21
C TRP A 539 9.60 21.82 -16.09
N ALA A 540 8.51 22.50 -15.86
CA ALA A 540 7.30 22.32 -16.63
C ALA A 540 6.64 23.65 -16.96
N GLY A 541 6.01 23.71 -18.15
CA GLY A 541 5.13 24.78 -18.55
C GLY A 541 3.83 24.23 -19.12
N TYR A 542 2.71 24.90 -18.87
CA TYR A 542 1.42 24.47 -19.39
C TYR A 542 0.56 25.64 -19.86
N ALA A 543 -0.37 25.35 -20.77
CA ALA A 543 -1.41 26.25 -21.23
C ALA A 543 -2.74 25.47 -21.33
N GLU A 544 -3.82 26.08 -20.87
CA GLU A 544 -5.18 25.56 -20.98
C GLU A 544 -6.14 26.64 -21.45
N PHE A 545 -6.95 26.32 -22.46
CA PHE A 545 -8.02 27.16 -22.95
C PHE A 545 -9.34 26.40 -22.84
N GLU A 546 -10.27 26.96 -22.07
CA GLU A 546 -11.62 26.42 -21.90
C GLU A 546 -12.64 27.49 -22.35
N THR A 547 -13.65 27.07 -23.12
CA THR A 547 -14.67 28.00 -23.60
C THR A 547 -16.04 27.34 -23.72
N ASP A 548 -17.08 28.02 -23.27
CA ASP A 548 -18.46 27.77 -23.70
C ASP A 548 -18.66 28.47 -25.07
N ILE A 549 -18.48 27.69 -26.16
CA ILE A 549 -18.62 28.20 -27.55
C ILE A 549 -20.05 28.69 -27.74
N THR A 550 -21.00 27.93 -27.21
CA THR A 550 -22.42 28.25 -27.11
C THR A 550 -22.94 27.81 -25.76
N ARG A 551 -24.18 28.15 -25.41
CA ARG A 551 -24.84 27.69 -24.16
C ARG A 551 -24.93 26.19 -24.04
N TRP A 552 -24.86 25.43 -25.14
CA TRP A 552 -24.95 23.98 -25.17
C TRP A 552 -23.62 23.28 -25.45
N LEU A 553 -22.59 23.95 -25.95
CA LEU A 553 -21.30 23.37 -26.33
C LEU A 553 -20.14 24.02 -25.57
N LEU A 554 -19.43 23.21 -24.79
CA LEU A 554 -18.16 23.55 -24.15
C LEU A 554 -17.02 22.80 -24.84
N ALA A 555 -15.88 23.47 -25.02
CA ALA A 555 -14.62 22.86 -25.43
C ALA A 555 -13.50 23.27 -24.47
N ASN A 556 -12.60 22.29 -24.17
CA ASN A 556 -11.40 22.48 -23.35
C ASN A 556 -10.21 21.89 -24.10
N ALA A 557 -9.10 22.60 -24.15
CA ALA A 557 -7.83 22.13 -24.69
C ALA A 557 -6.70 22.50 -23.74
N ALA A 558 -5.87 21.52 -23.39
CA ALA A 558 -4.71 21.70 -22.51
C ALA A 558 -3.45 21.12 -23.15
N LEU A 559 -2.32 21.80 -22.94
CA LEU A 559 -0.99 21.41 -23.40
C LEU A 559 -0.02 21.53 -22.22
N ARG A 560 0.92 20.60 -22.11
CA ARG A 560 1.97 20.64 -21.10
C ARG A 560 3.27 20.05 -21.64
N TYR A 561 4.36 20.76 -21.40
CA TYR A 561 5.73 20.33 -21.64
C TYR A 561 6.45 20.19 -20.29
N GLU A 562 7.17 19.10 -20.10
CA GLU A 562 8.03 18.87 -18.92
C GLU A 562 9.40 18.38 -19.36
N ASN A 563 10.44 18.85 -18.67
CA ASN A 563 11.82 18.41 -18.84
C ASN A 563 12.35 17.89 -17.49
N TYR A 564 12.87 16.68 -17.51
CA TYR A 564 13.45 15.98 -16.38
C TYR A 564 14.95 15.82 -16.55
N SER A 565 15.72 16.07 -15.50
CA SER A 565 17.18 16.05 -15.54
C SER A 565 17.79 14.66 -15.75
N ASP A 566 17.00 13.58 -15.65
CA ASP A 566 17.47 12.18 -15.68
C ASP A 566 17.02 11.38 -16.91
N PHE A 567 15.86 11.65 -17.51
CA PHE A 567 15.40 10.88 -18.66
C PHE A 567 14.94 11.73 -19.87
N GLY A 568 14.88 13.05 -19.73
CA GLY A 568 14.56 13.94 -20.85
C GLY A 568 13.21 14.63 -20.76
N ASP A 569 12.57 14.84 -21.87
CA ASP A 569 11.39 15.69 -21.99
C ASP A 569 10.14 14.92 -22.44
N THR A 570 8.98 15.46 -22.08
CA THR A 570 7.68 14.94 -22.47
C THR A 570 6.74 16.06 -22.88
N PHE A 571 5.88 15.76 -23.86
CA PHE A 571 4.84 16.66 -24.30
C PHE A 571 3.48 15.96 -24.24
N ASN A 572 2.52 16.58 -23.56
CA ASN A 572 1.20 16.02 -23.34
C ASN A 572 0.10 17.00 -23.72
N TYR A 573 -1.00 16.48 -24.25
CA TYR A 573 -2.18 17.25 -24.61
C TYR A 573 -3.47 16.57 -24.15
N LYS A 574 -4.51 17.40 -24.00
CA LYS A 574 -5.87 16.95 -23.67
C LYS A 574 -6.86 17.80 -24.45
N LEU A 575 -7.88 17.14 -25.00
CA LEU A 575 -9.06 17.74 -25.57
C LEU A 575 -10.27 17.18 -24.84
N ALA A 576 -11.18 18.04 -24.40
CA ALA A 576 -12.42 17.62 -23.77
C ALA A 576 -13.60 18.47 -24.24
N THR A 577 -14.78 17.91 -24.27
CA THR A 577 -16.00 18.60 -24.67
C THR A 577 -17.20 18.17 -23.81
N ARG A 578 -18.12 19.10 -23.62
CA ARG A 578 -19.45 18.83 -23.06
C ARG A 578 -20.49 19.37 -24.00
N VAL A 579 -21.48 18.52 -24.34
CA VAL A 579 -22.65 18.86 -25.14
C VAL A 579 -23.90 18.76 -24.26
N LYS A 580 -24.57 19.86 -24.03
CA LYS A 580 -25.83 19.93 -23.30
C LYS A 580 -26.99 19.61 -24.24
N LEU A 581 -27.44 18.34 -24.22
CA LEU A 581 -28.55 17.88 -25.07
C LEU A 581 -29.91 18.43 -24.62
N LEU A 582 -30.10 18.47 -23.31
CA LEU A 582 -31.28 18.97 -22.63
C LEU A 582 -30.83 19.77 -21.40
N PRO A 583 -31.67 20.61 -20.78
CA PRO A 583 -31.29 21.34 -19.56
C PRO A 583 -30.67 20.48 -18.46
N ASN A 584 -31.07 19.21 -18.40
CA ASN A 584 -30.70 18.26 -17.37
C ASN A 584 -29.81 17.11 -17.87
N VAL A 585 -29.41 17.09 -19.17
CA VAL A 585 -28.67 15.99 -19.80
C VAL A 585 -27.46 16.50 -20.53
N ASN A 586 -26.27 16.11 -20.05
CA ASN A 586 -25.00 16.45 -20.64
C ASN A 586 -24.28 15.20 -21.16
N LEU A 587 -23.84 15.22 -22.42
CA LEU A 587 -22.83 14.30 -22.92
C LEU A 587 -21.46 14.94 -22.76
N ARG A 588 -20.47 14.12 -22.46
CA ARG A 588 -19.08 14.53 -22.35
C ARG A 588 -18.16 13.54 -23.02
N ALA A 589 -17.06 14.03 -23.59
CA ALA A 589 -16.03 13.19 -24.17
C ALA A 589 -14.66 13.87 -23.96
N ALA A 590 -13.63 13.05 -23.76
CA ALA A 590 -12.26 13.53 -23.65
C ALA A 590 -11.29 12.57 -24.31
N ALA A 591 -10.20 13.11 -24.85
CA ALA A 591 -9.05 12.37 -25.33
C ALA A 591 -7.78 13.07 -24.82
N SER A 592 -6.84 12.29 -24.29
CA SER A 592 -5.61 12.83 -23.73
C SER A 592 -4.43 11.89 -23.90
N THR A 593 -3.23 12.47 -23.96
CA THR A 593 -1.99 11.76 -23.64
C THR A 593 -1.62 12.03 -22.20
N GLY A 594 -0.84 11.13 -21.63
CA GLY A 594 -0.30 11.25 -20.29
C GLY A 594 0.99 10.47 -20.16
N PHE A 595 1.65 10.64 -19.04
CA PHE A 595 2.88 9.91 -18.76
C PHE A 595 3.08 9.77 -17.25
N ARG A 596 3.96 8.84 -16.89
CA ARG A 596 4.54 8.72 -15.58
C ARG A 596 6.06 8.63 -15.69
N ALA A 597 6.74 9.55 -15.03
CA ALA A 597 8.19 9.47 -14.87
C ALA A 597 8.56 8.21 -14.07
N PRO A 598 9.65 7.49 -14.41
CA PRO A 598 10.20 6.50 -13.49
C PRO A 598 10.40 7.18 -12.13
N SER A 599 9.92 6.60 -11.06
CA SER A 599 10.18 7.18 -9.75
C SER A 599 11.69 7.12 -9.44
N ILE A 600 12.21 8.13 -8.76
CA ILE A 600 13.61 8.13 -8.33
C ILE A 600 13.94 6.91 -7.46
N HIS A 601 12.92 6.35 -6.78
CA HIS A 601 13.02 5.09 -6.06
C HIS A 601 13.29 3.90 -7.01
N GLN A 602 12.52 3.76 -8.09
CA GLN A 602 12.69 2.67 -9.07
C GLN A 602 14.05 2.72 -9.76
N LEU A 603 14.59 3.93 -9.97
CA LEU A 603 15.91 4.12 -10.56
C LEU A 603 17.05 3.68 -9.63
N TYR A 604 16.92 3.89 -8.32
CA TYR A 604 18.07 3.82 -7.40
C TYR A 604 17.88 2.85 -6.22
N TYR A 605 16.70 2.28 -6.01
CA TYR A 605 16.48 1.32 -4.93
C TYR A 605 17.36 0.10 -5.11
N THR A 606 18.09 -0.25 -4.06
CA THR A 606 18.89 -1.45 -3.97
C THR A 606 18.69 -2.05 -2.58
N ASN A 607 18.37 -3.33 -2.52
CA ASN A 607 18.36 -4.13 -1.31
C ASN A 607 18.98 -5.48 -1.62
N ILE A 608 20.21 -5.70 -1.16
CA ILE A 608 21.04 -6.86 -1.47
C ILE A 608 21.33 -7.61 -0.17
N GLY A 609 20.95 -8.88 -0.14
CA GLY A 609 21.35 -9.82 0.89
C GLY A 609 22.50 -10.67 0.40
N THR A 610 23.31 -11.22 1.31
CA THR A 610 24.34 -12.19 0.98
C THR A 610 23.85 -13.58 1.37
N LEU A 611 23.83 -14.50 0.41
CA LEU A 611 23.54 -15.92 0.65
C LEU A 611 24.81 -16.75 0.44
N TYR A 612 24.94 -17.80 1.25
CA TYR A 612 26.03 -18.75 1.11
C TYR A 612 25.54 -19.94 0.26
N LEU A 613 26.05 -20.06 -0.97
CA LEU A 613 25.61 -21.08 -1.93
C LEU A 613 26.82 -21.73 -2.58
N ASN A 614 26.82 -23.07 -2.62
CA ASN A 614 27.87 -23.88 -3.24
C ASN A 614 29.29 -23.54 -2.74
N GLY A 615 29.44 -23.21 -1.45
CA GLY A 615 30.75 -22.92 -0.88
C GLY A 615 31.21 -21.47 -0.99
N ASN A 616 30.41 -20.58 -1.58
CA ASN A 616 30.76 -19.16 -1.79
C ASN A 616 29.66 -18.22 -1.29
N LEU A 617 30.08 -17.07 -0.79
CA LEU A 617 29.18 -15.95 -0.54
C LEU A 617 28.76 -15.35 -1.89
N GLN A 618 27.48 -15.22 -2.12
CA GLN A 618 26.94 -14.61 -3.34
C GLN A 618 25.85 -13.61 -3.01
N GLU A 619 25.90 -12.47 -3.67
CA GLU A 619 24.89 -11.44 -3.52
C GLU A 619 23.59 -11.84 -4.23
N THR A 620 22.49 -11.54 -3.58
CA THR A 620 21.13 -11.79 -4.07
C THR A 620 20.24 -10.59 -3.74
N GLY A 621 19.35 -10.21 -4.64
CA GLY A 621 18.36 -9.19 -4.31
C GLY A 621 17.94 -8.31 -5.46
N THR A 622 17.38 -7.16 -5.09
CA THR A 622 16.97 -6.11 -6.03
C THR A 622 18.16 -5.19 -6.29
N PHE A 623 18.56 -5.11 -7.54
CA PHE A 623 19.65 -4.24 -7.98
C PHE A 623 19.07 -3.01 -8.69
N ASN A 624 19.62 -1.84 -8.39
CA ASN A 624 19.21 -0.61 -9.05
C ASN A 624 19.50 -0.64 -10.56
N ASN A 625 18.78 0.16 -11.31
CA ASN A 625 18.79 0.15 -12.78
C ASN A 625 20.11 0.64 -13.42
N ILE A 626 21.00 1.27 -12.64
CA ILE A 626 22.31 1.75 -13.09
C ILE A 626 23.46 0.88 -12.57
N SER A 627 23.17 -0.24 -11.89
CA SER A 627 24.17 -1.13 -11.34
C SER A 627 24.91 -1.88 -12.47
N LYS A 628 26.14 -2.33 -12.17
CA LYS A 628 26.91 -3.19 -13.09
C LYS A 628 26.16 -4.50 -13.41
N ALA A 629 25.39 -5.02 -12.43
CA ALA A 629 24.55 -6.19 -12.66
C ALA A 629 23.47 -5.88 -13.72
N ALA A 630 22.73 -4.78 -13.57
CA ALA A 630 21.72 -4.39 -14.55
C ALA A 630 22.29 -4.23 -15.97
N GLU A 631 23.44 -3.56 -16.08
CA GLU A 631 24.15 -3.39 -17.37
C GLU A 631 24.51 -4.74 -18.01
N LEU A 632 25.10 -5.65 -17.24
CA LEU A 632 25.52 -6.98 -17.74
C LEU A 632 24.34 -7.85 -18.17
N PHE A 633 23.19 -7.73 -17.49
CA PHE A 633 21.95 -8.41 -17.87
C PHE A 633 21.21 -7.74 -19.04
N GLY A 634 21.75 -6.65 -19.59
CA GLY A 634 21.13 -5.91 -20.70
C GLY A 634 19.87 -5.15 -20.31
N ILE A 635 19.70 -4.85 -19.01
CA ILE A 635 18.57 -4.04 -18.53
C ILE A 635 18.78 -2.59 -18.96
N GLU A 636 17.89 -2.08 -19.81
CA GLU A 636 17.95 -0.71 -20.28
C GLU A 636 17.64 0.29 -19.13
N LYS A 637 18.16 1.52 -19.27
CA LYS A 637 17.76 2.61 -18.39
C LYS A 637 16.25 2.83 -18.48
N LEU A 638 15.63 3.05 -17.32
CA LEU A 638 14.19 3.30 -17.26
C LEU A 638 13.83 4.57 -18.05
N LYS A 639 12.76 4.47 -18.83
CA LYS A 639 12.10 5.54 -19.57
C LYS A 639 10.73 5.78 -18.95
N GLU A 640 10.10 6.87 -19.31
CA GLU A 640 8.74 7.15 -18.88
C GLU A 640 7.74 6.11 -19.40
N GLU A 641 6.71 5.83 -18.60
CA GLU A 641 5.49 5.19 -19.10
C GLU A 641 4.69 6.24 -19.87
N GLN A 642 4.24 5.91 -21.07
CA GLN A 642 3.40 6.79 -21.89
C GLN A 642 1.96 6.28 -21.91
N SER A 643 0.99 7.16 -21.84
CA SER A 643 -0.40 6.77 -21.90
C SER A 643 -1.20 7.53 -22.94
N LYS A 644 -2.22 6.84 -23.47
CA LYS A 644 -3.27 7.42 -24.32
C LYS A 644 -4.60 7.01 -23.72
N SER A 645 -5.47 8.00 -23.48
CA SER A 645 -6.78 7.73 -22.91
C SER A 645 -7.88 8.39 -23.71
N VAL A 646 -9.03 7.70 -23.77
CA VAL A 646 -10.29 8.20 -24.33
C VAL A 646 -11.40 7.89 -23.34
N SER A 647 -12.28 8.86 -23.10
CA SER A 647 -13.45 8.69 -22.26
C SER A 647 -14.68 9.32 -22.92
N ALA A 648 -15.85 8.70 -22.65
CA ALA A 648 -17.15 9.25 -23.05
C ALA A 648 -18.17 8.96 -21.95
N GLY A 649 -19.04 9.93 -21.67
CA GLY A 649 -19.97 9.80 -20.57
C GLY A 649 -21.24 10.62 -20.73
N LEU A 650 -22.21 10.25 -19.87
CA LEU A 650 -23.50 10.90 -19.71
C LEU A 650 -23.63 11.40 -18.27
N ALA A 651 -24.01 12.65 -18.10
CA ALA A 651 -24.43 13.19 -16.80
C ALA A 651 -25.88 13.65 -16.88
N LEU A 652 -26.69 13.19 -15.93
CA LEU A 652 -28.11 13.52 -15.82
C LEU A 652 -28.38 14.11 -14.43
N ASN A 653 -29.13 15.20 -14.37
CA ASN A 653 -29.65 15.77 -13.13
C ASN A 653 -31.17 16.00 -13.22
N LEU A 654 -31.91 15.35 -12.35
CA LEU A 654 -33.39 15.47 -12.24
C LEU A 654 -33.75 16.04 -10.86
N PRO A 655 -33.63 17.38 -10.64
CA PRO A 655 -33.80 17.97 -9.29
C PRO A 655 -35.19 17.71 -8.69
N LYS A 656 -36.22 17.68 -9.52
CA LYS A 656 -37.60 17.40 -9.06
C LYS A 656 -37.80 15.98 -8.54
N ALA A 657 -37.00 15.04 -9.03
CA ALA A 657 -37.00 13.65 -8.56
C ALA A 657 -35.89 13.37 -7.54
N GLY A 658 -35.04 14.36 -7.22
CA GLY A 658 -33.88 14.21 -6.34
C GLY A 658 -32.87 13.21 -6.90
N ILE A 659 -32.76 13.02 -8.23
CA ILE A 659 -31.89 12.00 -8.83
C ILE A 659 -30.77 12.67 -9.63
N SER A 660 -29.56 12.19 -9.41
CA SER A 660 -28.41 12.43 -10.29
C SER A 660 -27.80 11.14 -10.75
N LEU A 661 -27.31 11.12 -12.01
CA LEU A 661 -26.64 9.98 -12.60
C LEU A 661 -25.40 10.46 -13.37
N SER A 662 -24.31 9.74 -13.24
CA SER A 662 -23.13 9.80 -14.11
C SER A 662 -22.77 8.39 -14.56
N ALA A 663 -22.64 8.21 -15.88
CA ALA A 663 -22.16 6.96 -16.46
C ALA A 663 -21.05 7.29 -17.46
N ASP A 664 -19.86 6.71 -17.26
CA ASP A 664 -18.64 7.05 -17.99
C ASP A 664 -17.91 5.77 -18.42
N ALA A 665 -17.74 5.61 -19.73
CA ALA A 665 -16.88 4.59 -20.31
C ALA A 665 -15.49 5.15 -20.57
N TYR A 666 -14.45 4.33 -20.43
CA TYR A 666 -13.06 4.74 -20.61
C TYR A 666 -12.21 3.63 -21.23
N PHE A 667 -11.16 4.07 -21.93
CA PHE A 667 -10.09 3.24 -22.45
C PHE A 667 -8.76 3.96 -22.20
N ILE A 668 -7.80 3.25 -21.60
CA ILE A 668 -6.47 3.76 -21.27
C ILE A 668 -5.46 2.72 -21.75
N ARG A 669 -4.54 3.12 -22.62
CA ARG A 669 -3.37 2.33 -22.98
C ARG A 669 -2.14 2.93 -22.32
N VAL A 670 -1.32 2.08 -21.70
CA VAL A 670 -0.04 2.45 -21.10
C VAL A 670 1.05 1.65 -21.80
N ASP A 671 1.90 2.34 -22.55
CA ASP A 671 3.06 1.77 -23.22
C ASP A 671 4.30 1.90 -22.31
N ASN A 672 5.23 0.96 -22.40
CA ASN A 672 6.47 0.91 -21.59
C ASN A 672 6.24 0.87 -20.07
N ARG A 673 5.24 0.14 -19.60
CA ARG A 673 4.95 0.05 -18.17
C ARG A 673 6.14 -0.51 -17.41
N ILE A 674 6.51 0.17 -16.32
CA ILE A 674 7.60 -0.24 -15.43
C ILE A 674 7.10 -1.37 -14.51
N ILE A 675 7.84 -2.45 -14.50
CA ILE A 675 7.61 -3.64 -13.67
C ILE A 675 8.83 -3.93 -12.82
N LEU A 676 8.64 -4.64 -11.71
CA LEU A 676 9.71 -5.35 -11.01
C LEU A 676 9.69 -6.80 -11.48
N THR A 677 10.80 -7.27 -12.07
CA THR A 677 10.92 -8.66 -12.57
C THR A 677 10.77 -9.67 -11.42
N GLU A 678 10.56 -10.95 -11.75
CA GLU A 678 10.81 -12.00 -10.78
C GLU A 678 12.32 -12.19 -10.59
N THR A 679 12.67 -12.97 -9.57
CA THR A 679 14.08 -13.26 -9.27
C THR A 679 14.66 -14.24 -10.30
N PHE A 680 15.70 -13.82 -10.99
CA PHE A 680 16.54 -14.70 -11.80
C PHE A 680 17.58 -15.35 -10.91
N SER A 681 17.72 -16.66 -10.99
CA SER A 681 18.78 -17.40 -10.33
C SER A 681 19.76 -17.93 -11.38
N LYS A 682 21.02 -18.08 -10.99
CA LYS A 682 22.07 -18.64 -11.84
C LYS A 682 21.61 -19.99 -12.38
N PRO A 683 21.60 -20.20 -13.72
CA PRO A 683 21.17 -21.46 -14.32
C PRO A 683 22.02 -22.64 -13.86
N THR A 684 21.41 -23.82 -13.78
CA THR A 684 22.11 -25.08 -13.48
C THR A 684 22.33 -25.95 -14.70
N GLY A 685 21.63 -25.70 -15.82
CA GLY A 685 21.77 -26.38 -17.09
C GLY A 685 23.12 -26.10 -17.82
N SER A 686 23.31 -26.62 -19.02
CA SER A 686 24.55 -26.52 -19.76
C SER A 686 24.33 -26.15 -21.23
N SER A 687 23.17 -25.66 -21.64
CA SER A 687 22.96 -25.15 -22.99
C SER A 687 23.85 -23.93 -23.27
N PRO A 688 24.17 -23.60 -24.52
CA PRO A 688 25.00 -22.44 -24.85
C PRO A 688 24.47 -21.14 -24.25
N ALA A 689 23.15 -20.89 -24.30
CA ALA A 689 22.51 -19.71 -23.73
C ALA A 689 22.56 -19.68 -22.20
N GLU A 690 22.38 -20.84 -21.54
CA GLU A 690 22.53 -20.93 -20.08
C GLU A 690 23.98 -20.70 -19.65
N ASN A 691 24.96 -21.16 -20.41
CA ASN A 691 26.36 -20.92 -20.12
C ASN A 691 26.74 -19.44 -20.30
N GLU A 692 26.21 -18.76 -21.30
CA GLU A 692 26.36 -17.32 -21.47
C GLU A 692 25.76 -16.58 -20.25
N LEU A 693 24.53 -16.94 -19.85
CA LEU A 693 23.88 -16.33 -18.69
C LEU A 693 24.63 -16.62 -17.37
N LYS A 694 25.17 -17.85 -17.19
CA LYS A 694 26.04 -18.16 -16.05
C LYS A 694 27.27 -17.25 -16.01
N GLN A 695 27.91 -17.00 -17.15
CA GLN A 695 29.06 -16.10 -17.23
C GLN A 695 28.68 -14.67 -16.82
N ILE A 696 27.49 -14.22 -17.18
CA ILE A 696 26.94 -12.91 -16.72
C ILE A 696 26.82 -12.90 -15.20
N PHE A 697 26.20 -13.94 -14.59
CA PHE A 697 26.08 -14.08 -13.13
C PHE A 697 27.46 -14.08 -12.45
N ASP A 698 28.41 -14.79 -12.98
CA ASP A 698 29.78 -14.88 -12.43
C ASP A 698 30.51 -13.53 -12.53
N THR A 699 30.42 -12.85 -13.67
CA THR A 699 31.05 -11.56 -13.90
C THR A 699 30.46 -10.48 -13.00
N ALA A 700 29.13 -10.54 -12.76
CA ALA A 700 28.42 -9.63 -11.83
C ALA A 700 28.63 -10.01 -10.34
N ASN A 701 29.24 -11.19 -10.07
CA ASN A 701 29.38 -11.76 -8.71
C ASN A 701 28.08 -11.86 -7.93
N VAL A 702 27.01 -12.28 -8.62
CA VAL A 702 25.67 -12.40 -8.04
C VAL A 702 25.14 -13.83 -8.19
N ASN A 703 24.23 -14.24 -7.33
CA ASN A 703 23.60 -15.56 -7.40
C ASN A 703 22.14 -15.49 -7.84
N SER A 704 21.44 -14.45 -7.40
CA SER A 704 20.10 -14.16 -7.88
C SER A 704 19.85 -12.66 -7.94
N VAL A 705 19.10 -12.23 -8.95
CA VAL A 705 18.86 -10.82 -9.24
C VAL A 705 17.41 -10.56 -9.64
N GLN A 706 16.91 -9.40 -9.31
CA GLN A 706 15.69 -8.81 -9.87
C GLN A 706 15.89 -7.33 -10.16
N PHE A 707 15.16 -6.80 -11.13
CA PHE A 707 15.37 -5.45 -11.64
C PHE A 707 14.04 -4.73 -11.89
N PHE A 708 14.06 -3.41 -11.85
CA PHE A 708 13.02 -2.59 -12.45
C PHE A 708 13.32 -2.45 -13.96
N ALA A 709 12.29 -2.62 -14.79
CA ALA A 709 12.43 -2.53 -16.24
C ALA A 709 11.12 -2.04 -16.88
N ASN A 710 11.20 -1.35 -18.03
CA ASN A 710 10.05 -1.09 -18.89
C ASN A 710 9.67 -2.39 -19.60
N GLY A 711 8.89 -3.24 -18.97
CA GLY A 711 8.77 -4.65 -19.36
C GLY A 711 7.56 -5.00 -20.21
N VAL A 712 6.45 -4.25 -20.13
CA VAL A 712 5.19 -4.61 -20.80
C VAL A 712 4.38 -3.38 -21.19
N ASP A 713 3.47 -3.59 -22.16
CA ASP A 713 2.39 -2.66 -22.44
C ASP A 713 1.09 -3.19 -21.84
N ALA A 714 0.20 -2.27 -21.43
CA ALA A 714 -1.07 -2.64 -20.82
C ALA A 714 -2.24 -1.80 -21.37
N GLU A 715 -3.41 -2.40 -21.42
CA GLU A 715 -4.66 -1.72 -21.73
C GLU A 715 -5.65 -1.90 -20.59
N THR A 716 -6.30 -0.80 -20.22
CA THR A 716 -7.38 -0.78 -19.22
C THR A 716 -8.63 -0.18 -19.85
N LYS A 717 -9.75 -0.87 -19.73
CA LYS A 717 -11.05 -0.39 -20.19
C LYS A 717 -12.11 -0.65 -19.12
N GLY A 718 -13.11 0.20 -19.07
CA GLY A 718 -14.17 0.02 -18.09
C GLY A 718 -15.32 1.00 -18.20
N ILE A 719 -16.25 0.83 -17.27
CA ILE A 719 -17.43 1.68 -17.11
C ILE A 719 -17.60 1.98 -15.63
N ASP A 720 -17.78 3.26 -15.32
CA ASP A 720 -18.17 3.74 -14.00
C ASP A 720 -19.61 4.25 -14.06
N VAL A 721 -20.46 3.85 -13.11
CA VAL A 721 -21.80 4.39 -12.93
C VAL A 721 -21.96 4.86 -11.50
N VAL A 722 -22.44 6.07 -11.33
CA VAL A 722 -22.77 6.66 -10.01
C VAL A 722 -24.18 7.23 -10.10
N ILE A 723 -25.06 6.80 -9.20
CA ILE A 723 -26.41 7.29 -9.06
C ILE A 723 -26.60 7.73 -7.63
N ALA A 724 -27.01 8.97 -7.42
CA ALA A 724 -27.43 9.48 -6.11
C ALA A 724 -28.91 9.85 -6.19
N HIS A 725 -29.64 9.49 -5.15
CA HIS A 725 -31.06 9.85 -4.99
C HIS A 725 -31.26 10.42 -3.61
N HIS A 726 -31.84 11.61 -3.54
CA HIS A 726 -32.22 12.26 -2.30
C HIS A 726 -33.73 12.49 -2.27
N TYR A 727 -34.36 12.13 -1.18
CA TYR A 727 -35.77 12.46 -0.93
C TYR A 727 -35.91 13.04 0.46
N GLN A 728 -36.61 14.17 0.53
CA GLN A 728 -36.97 14.88 1.77
C GLN A 728 -38.48 14.81 1.99
N GLY A 729 -38.91 14.16 3.06
CA GLY A 729 -40.30 14.21 3.58
C GLY A 729 -40.38 15.17 4.78
N ASP A 730 -41.59 15.28 5.36
CA ASP A 730 -41.84 16.24 6.46
C ASP A 730 -41.00 16.01 7.72
N LYS A 731 -40.77 14.74 8.09
CA LYS A 731 -40.06 14.36 9.33
C LYS A 731 -38.93 13.33 9.08
N TRP A 732 -38.65 13.01 7.85
CA TRP A 732 -37.62 12.02 7.47
C TRP A 732 -36.99 12.39 6.14
N SER A 733 -35.77 11.95 5.96
CA SER A 733 -35.09 12.06 4.67
C SER A 733 -34.32 10.75 4.38
N ILE A 734 -34.16 10.45 3.13
CA ILE A 734 -33.36 9.30 2.69
C ILE A 734 -32.42 9.71 1.57
N ASN A 735 -31.15 9.34 1.72
CA ASN A 735 -30.18 9.39 0.64
C ASN A 735 -29.85 7.95 0.24
N ASN A 736 -29.94 7.68 -1.06
CA ASN A 736 -29.59 6.39 -1.64
C ASN A 736 -28.48 6.63 -2.67
N ASP A 737 -27.34 5.97 -2.47
CA ASP A 737 -26.22 6.08 -3.39
C ASP A 737 -25.91 4.70 -3.96
N PHE A 738 -25.87 4.63 -5.29
CA PHE A 738 -25.42 3.45 -6.02
C PHE A 738 -24.15 3.79 -6.80
N GLY A 739 -23.12 2.99 -6.62
CA GLY A 739 -21.88 3.10 -7.36
C GLY A 739 -21.50 1.75 -7.97
N LEU A 740 -21.06 1.76 -9.21
CA LEU A 740 -20.60 0.58 -9.92
C LEU A 740 -19.32 0.91 -10.67
N ASN A 741 -18.32 0.04 -10.58
CA ASN A 741 -17.15 0.01 -11.43
C ASN A 741 -17.01 -1.38 -12.06
N LEU A 742 -16.88 -1.40 -13.36
CA LEU A 742 -16.45 -2.56 -14.14
C LEU A 742 -15.17 -2.16 -14.85
N THR A 743 -14.07 -2.79 -14.52
CA THR A 743 -12.75 -2.48 -15.11
C THR A 743 -12.03 -3.76 -15.52
N GLN A 744 -11.29 -3.70 -16.61
CA GLN A 744 -10.47 -4.78 -17.10
C GLN A 744 -9.12 -4.23 -17.56
N THR A 745 -8.06 -4.63 -16.87
CA THR A 745 -6.68 -4.39 -17.30
C THR A 745 -6.14 -5.67 -17.92
N ARG A 746 -5.36 -5.54 -19.01
CA ARG A 746 -4.68 -6.64 -19.69
C ARG A 746 -3.30 -6.20 -20.16
N LYS A 747 -2.32 -7.09 -20.03
CA LYS A 747 -1.05 -6.98 -20.74
C LYS A 747 -1.32 -7.18 -22.24
N VAL A 748 -0.73 -6.34 -23.08
CA VAL A 748 -0.81 -6.44 -24.54
C VAL A 748 0.60 -6.46 -25.17
N GLY A 749 0.72 -6.93 -26.39
CA GLY A 749 2.00 -7.00 -27.08
C GLY A 749 2.99 -8.03 -26.49
N ALA A 750 4.24 -7.94 -26.90
CA ALA A 750 5.35 -8.78 -26.40
C ALA A 750 5.83 -8.30 -25.01
N ILE A 751 6.60 -9.15 -24.33
CA ILE A 751 7.38 -8.76 -23.16
C ILE A 751 8.69 -8.15 -23.67
N HIS A 752 9.09 -6.99 -23.15
CA HIS A 752 10.31 -6.29 -23.57
C HIS A 752 11.54 -6.88 -22.84
N THR A 753 11.88 -8.13 -23.16
CA THR A 753 12.92 -8.90 -22.48
C THR A 753 14.28 -8.71 -23.16
N PRO A 754 15.39 -8.44 -22.44
CA PRO A 754 16.74 -8.45 -22.98
C PRO A 754 17.09 -9.77 -23.66
N GLU A 755 17.91 -9.71 -24.74
CA GLU A 755 18.21 -10.88 -25.57
C GLU A 755 18.85 -12.04 -24.78
N ALA A 756 19.80 -11.76 -23.90
CA ALA A 756 20.46 -12.80 -23.10
C ALA A 756 19.45 -13.59 -22.22
N ILE A 757 18.48 -12.91 -21.63
CA ILE A 757 17.41 -13.53 -20.83
C ILE A 757 16.43 -14.30 -21.73
N LYS A 758 16.11 -13.73 -22.90
CA LYS A 758 15.23 -14.35 -23.89
C LYS A 758 15.83 -15.63 -24.48
N ASN A 759 17.10 -15.58 -24.89
CA ASN A 759 17.81 -16.73 -25.44
C ASN A 759 17.93 -17.88 -24.43
N ALA A 760 17.99 -17.56 -23.13
CA ALA A 760 17.97 -18.55 -22.07
C ALA A 760 16.56 -19.08 -21.74
N GLY A 761 15.50 -18.66 -22.45
CA GLY A 761 14.11 -19.09 -22.22
C GLY A 761 13.49 -18.58 -20.93
N LEU A 762 13.99 -17.46 -20.39
CA LEU A 762 13.57 -16.91 -19.08
C LEU A 762 12.62 -15.72 -19.18
N GLU A 763 11.93 -15.51 -20.31
CA GLU A 763 10.95 -14.43 -20.49
C GLU A 763 9.84 -14.50 -19.43
N THR A 764 9.40 -15.71 -19.04
CA THR A 764 8.40 -15.94 -18.00
C THR A 764 8.89 -15.53 -16.59
N LYS A 765 10.20 -15.34 -16.40
CA LYS A 765 10.79 -14.74 -15.19
C LYS A 765 10.89 -13.23 -15.31
N PHE A 766 10.95 -12.69 -16.51
CA PHE A 766 10.95 -11.24 -16.71
C PHE A 766 9.57 -10.64 -16.41
N PHE A 767 8.51 -11.26 -16.93
CA PHE A 767 7.13 -10.97 -16.56
C PHE A 767 6.37 -12.29 -16.35
N SER A 768 6.26 -12.70 -15.10
CA SER A 768 5.71 -14.01 -14.73
C SER A 768 4.18 -14.01 -14.78
N GLU A 769 3.62 -15.22 -14.74
CA GLU A 769 2.17 -15.42 -14.57
C GLU A 769 1.67 -14.78 -13.26
N ARG A 770 2.47 -14.80 -12.20
CA ARG A 770 2.19 -14.06 -10.94
C ARG A 770 2.11 -12.56 -11.18
N ALA A 771 3.04 -11.98 -11.92
CA ALA A 771 3.03 -10.56 -12.28
C ALA A 771 1.82 -10.21 -13.15
N ARG A 772 1.43 -11.10 -14.08
CA ARG A 772 0.20 -10.96 -14.87
C ARG A 772 -1.05 -10.92 -13.98
N ILE A 773 -1.16 -11.84 -13.02
CA ILE A 773 -2.30 -11.89 -12.10
C ILE A 773 -2.36 -10.61 -11.25
N TYR A 774 -1.24 -10.11 -10.73
CA TYR A 774 -1.22 -8.84 -9.99
C TYR A 774 -1.69 -7.66 -10.86
N LEU A 775 -1.36 -7.66 -12.13
CA LEU A 775 -1.80 -6.63 -13.08
C LEU A 775 -3.27 -6.75 -13.44
N GLU A 776 -3.75 -7.97 -13.67
CA GLU A 776 -5.02 -8.20 -14.36
C GLU A 776 -6.16 -8.70 -13.46
N GLU A 777 -5.87 -9.47 -12.40
CA GLU A 777 -6.86 -10.31 -11.71
C GLU A 777 -6.81 -10.27 -10.18
N ALA A 778 -5.77 -9.71 -9.59
CA ALA A 778 -5.61 -9.67 -8.14
C ALA A 778 -6.53 -8.66 -7.45
N VAL A 779 -7.10 -7.72 -8.22
CA VAL A 779 -8.07 -6.73 -7.76
C VAL A 779 -9.43 -7.03 -8.42
N PRO A 780 -10.56 -6.91 -7.71
CA PRO A 780 -11.87 -7.17 -8.30
C PRO A 780 -12.12 -6.32 -9.56
N ARG A 781 -12.40 -6.98 -10.69
CA ARG A 781 -12.79 -6.32 -11.94
C ARG A 781 -14.19 -5.72 -11.89
N PHE A 782 -14.99 -6.14 -10.93
CA PHE A 782 -16.35 -5.67 -10.69
C PHE A 782 -16.52 -5.31 -9.22
N LYS A 783 -16.99 -4.09 -8.96
CA LYS A 783 -17.35 -3.63 -7.62
C LYS A 783 -18.64 -2.81 -7.72
N ALA A 784 -19.65 -3.17 -6.93
CA ALA A 784 -20.90 -2.43 -6.84
C ALA A 784 -21.21 -2.13 -5.36
N THR A 785 -21.60 -0.91 -5.07
CA THR A 785 -21.97 -0.45 -3.72
C THR A 785 -23.36 0.19 -3.78
N LEU A 786 -24.23 -0.23 -2.89
CA LEU A 786 -25.53 0.39 -2.66
C LEU A 786 -25.64 0.80 -1.20
N SER A 787 -25.83 2.08 -0.93
CA SER A 787 -26.00 2.59 0.41
C SER A 787 -27.32 3.33 0.58
N HIS A 788 -27.86 3.23 1.79
CA HIS A 788 -29.08 3.90 2.23
C HIS A 788 -28.78 4.64 3.52
N ASN A 789 -29.07 5.92 3.57
CA ASN A 789 -28.94 6.76 4.76
C ASN A 789 -30.27 7.39 5.10
N LEU A 790 -30.98 6.82 6.07
CA LEU A 790 -32.31 7.21 6.51
C LEU A 790 -32.21 8.04 7.78
N SER A 791 -32.75 9.26 7.75
CA SER A 791 -32.91 10.14 8.94
C SER A 791 -34.34 10.27 9.31
N ILE A 792 -34.70 10.02 10.58
CA ILE A 792 -36.03 10.17 11.14
C ILE A 792 -35.91 10.89 12.49
N GLY A 793 -36.30 12.17 12.55
CA GLY A 793 -36.14 12.98 13.73
C GLY A 793 -34.69 13.00 14.23
N LYS A 794 -34.43 12.47 15.44
CA LYS A 794 -33.09 12.38 16.03
C LYS A 794 -32.29 11.12 15.63
N TRP A 795 -32.89 10.17 14.94
CA TRP A 795 -32.26 8.92 14.52
C TRP A 795 -31.74 9.01 13.10
N ASN A 796 -30.60 8.41 12.88
CA ASN A 796 -30.04 8.16 11.55
C ASN A 796 -29.63 6.70 11.46
N ALA A 797 -30.06 6.03 10.41
CA ALA A 797 -29.70 4.64 10.11
C ALA A 797 -28.98 4.58 8.75
N TYR A 798 -27.82 3.99 8.73
CA TYR A 798 -27.02 3.80 7.52
C TYR A 798 -26.83 2.31 7.25
N LEU A 799 -27.24 1.87 6.06
CA LEU A 799 -27.05 0.51 5.55
C LEU A 799 -26.25 0.58 4.25
N ARG A 800 -25.21 -0.23 4.13
CA ARG A 800 -24.42 -0.36 2.92
C ARG A 800 -24.23 -1.82 2.55
N ASN A 801 -24.43 -2.12 1.28
CA ASN A 801 -24.13 -3.41 0.67
C ASN A 801 -23.07 -3.20 -0.42
N THR A 802 -21.92 -3.86 -0.30
CA THR A 802 -20.87 -3.81 -1.30
C THR A 802 -20.61 -5.21 -1.83
N TYR A 803 -20.84 -5.41 -3.12
CA TYR A 803 -20.43 -6.62 -3.81
C TYR A 803 -19.03 -6.42 -4.38
N TYR A 804 -18.12 -7.28 -3.96
CA TYR A 804 -16.79 -7.41 -4.51
C TYR A 804 -16.76 -8.61 -5.45
N GLY A 805 -16.37 -8.39 -6.71
CA GLY A 805 -16.21 -9.42 -7.71
C GLY A 805 -15.10 -10.42 -7.37
N LYS A 806 -14.97 -11.44 -8.18
CA LYS A 806 -13.94 -12.46 -8.04
C LYS A 806 -12.53 -11.90 -8.29
N THR A 807 -11.54 -12.54 -7.67
CA THR A 807 -10.11 -12.32 -7.90
C THR A 807 -9.43 -13.66 -8.14
N THR A 808 -8.19 -13.65 -8.66
CA THR A 808 -7.39 -14.86 -8.88
C THR A 808 -6.15 -14.82 -8.00
N GLY A 809 -5.86 -15.91 -7.28
CA GLY A 809 -4.64 -16.08 -6.50
C GLY A 809 -3.44 -16.34 -7.41
N PRO A 810 -2.25 -15.81 -7.10
CA PRO A 810 -1.08 -15.95 -7.98
C PRO A 810 -0.35 -17.30 -7.84
N ASP A 811 -0.75 -18.14 -6.90
CA ASP A 811 -0.11 -19.43 -6.67
C ASP A 811 -0.78 -20.52 -7.51
N ILE A 812 0.01 -21.46 -8.03
CA ILE A 812 -0.45 -22.52 -8.93
C ILE A 812 -0.67 -23.80 -8.13
N ILE A 813 -1.76 -24.52 -8.43
CA ILE A 813 -2.00 -25.86 -7.91
C ILE A 813 -1.14 -26.86 -8.69
N ARG A 814 -0.35 -27.63 -7.96
CA ARG A 814 0.57 -28.59 -8.55
C ARG A 814 -0.02 -30.00 -8.68
N THR A 815 -1.16 -30.30 -8.04
CA THR A 815 -1.73 -31.67 -8.03
C THR A 815 -3.24 -31.65 -8.28
N ALA A 816 -3.73 -32.57 -9.12
CA ALA A 816 -5.14 -32.75 -9.44
C ALA A 816 -6.00 -33.18 -8.25
N ASP A 817 -5.40 -33.73 -7.19
CA ASP A 817 -6.08 -34.33 -6.03
C ASP A 817 -6.67 -33.29 -5.07
N GLN A 818 -6.46 -32.02 -5.30
CA GLN A 818 -6.89 -30.90 -4.44
C GLN A 818 -8.09 -30.13 -4.99
N ILE A 819 -8.72 -30.66 -6.04
CA ILE A 819 -9.94 -30.10 -6.63
C ILE A 819 -11.13 -30.51 -5.76
N GLY A 820 -11.41 -29.70 -4.73
CA GLY A 820 -12.66 -29.76 -3.99
C GLY A 820 -13.69 -28.78 -4.54
N ASP A 821 -14.44 -28.12 -3.66
CA ASP A 821 -15.41 -27.06 -4.03
C ASP A 821 -14.77 -25.73 -4.49
N PHE A 822 -13.49 -25.75 -4.89
CA PHE A 822 -12.76 -24.58 -5.33
C PHE A 822 -12.90 -24.36 -6.84
N GLU A 823 -12.91 -23.08 -7.27
CA GLU A 823 -12.88 -22.68 -8.67
C GLU A 823 -11.43 -22.39 -9.10
N PHE A 824 -11.08 -22.79 -10.33
CA PHE A 824 -9.75 -22.57 -10.91
C PHE A 824 -9.86 -21.95 -12.29
N ASP A 825 -8.88 -21.16 -12.66
CA ASP A 825 -8.73 -20.68 -14.02
C ASP A 825 -8.12 -21.78 -14.94
N SER A 826 -8.01 -21.49 -16.23
CA SER A 826 -7.44 -22.42 -17.23
C SER A 826 -5.95 -22.74 -17.01
N TYR A 827 -5.26 -21.99 -16.17
CA TYR A 827 -3.84 -22.18 -15.84
C TYR A 827 -3.63 -22.87 -14.48
N GLY A 828 -4.72 -23.21 -13.77
CA GLY A 828 -4.66 -23.86 -12.47
C GLY A 828 -4.49 -22.91 -11.27
N HIS A 829 -4.74 -21.61 -11.45
CA HIS A 829 -4.77 -20.67 -10.35
C HIS A 829 -6.13 -20.67 -9.65
N GLN A 830 -6.12 -20.60 -8.32
CA GLN A 830 -7.35 -20.56 -7.55
C GLN A 830 -8.10 -19.25 -7.78
N VAL A 831 -9.37 -19.35 -8.17
CA VAL A 831 -10.29 -18.22 -8.28
C VAL A 831 -11.01 -18.02 -6.95
N ILE A 832 -10.85 -16.87 -6.34
CA ILE A 832 -11.52 -16.48 -5.10
C ILE A 832 -12.85 -15.83 -5.48
N ARG A 833 -13.96 -16.50 -5.18
CA ARG A 833 -15.31 -16.08 -5.58
C ARG A 833 -15.73 -14.75 -4.95
N GLY A 834 -16.57 -13.99 -5.67
CA GLY A 834 -17.10 -12.71 -5.18
C GLY A 834 -17.96 -12.83 -3.93
N LYS A 835 -18.01 -11.76 -3.12
CA LYS A 835 -18.78 -11.70 -1.87
C LYS A 835 -19.56 -10.39 -1.76
N LEU A 836 -20.74 -10.48 -1.14
CA LEU A 836 -21.56 -9.33 -0.75
C LEU A 836 -21.30 -9.03 0.73
N ILE A 837 -20.75 -7.86 1.02
CA ILE A 837 -20.47 -7.39 2.37
C ILE A 837 -21.50 -6.35 2.77
N THR A 838 -22.11 -6.54 3.95
CA THR A 838 -23.14 -5.66 4.51
C THR A 838 -22.60 -4.94 5.74
N ASP A 839 -22.75 -3.62 5.77
CA ASP A 839 -22.40 -2.76 6.91
C ASP A 839 -23.65 -2.05 7.39
N LEU A 840 -23.78 -1.87 8.71
CA LEU A 840 -24.91 -1.22 9.36
C LEU A 840 -24.40 -0.27 10.45
N SER A 841 -24.96 0.94 10.52
CA SER A 841 -24.79 1.79 11.68
C SER A 841 -26.09 2.53 12.04
N ILE A 842 -26.22 2.85 13.32
CA ILE A 842 -27.33 3.63 13.85
C ILE A 842 -26.75 4.75 14.69
N ALA A 843 -27.14 5.99 14.38
CA ALA A 843 -26.74 7.17 15.14
C ALA A 843 -27.96 7.83 15.82
N TYR A 844 -27.71 8.34 17.00
CA TYR A 844 -28.69 9.14 17.76
C TYR A 844 -28.13 10.53 18.04
N ASN A 845 -28.81 11.55 17.57
CA ASN A 845 -28.48 12.94 17.79
C ASN A 845 -29.16 13.42 19.10
N PHE A 846 -28.42 13.45 20.20
CA PHE A 846 -28.92 13.98 21.47
C PHE A 846 -29.31 15.46 21.32
N SER A 847 -28.48 16.17 20.56
CA SER A 847 -28.66 17.57 20.17
C SER A 847 -27.92 17.81 18.84
N GLU A 848 -27.99 19.02 18.29
CA GLU A 848 -27.20 19.45 17.14
C GLU A 848 -25.67 19.41 17.41
N LYS A 849 -25.28 19.32 18.69
CA LYS A 849 -23.91 19.36 19.18
C LYS A 849 -23.35 18.00 19.60
N ALA A 850 -24.19 16.99 19.77
CA ALA A 850 -23.75 15.68 20.28
C ALA A 850 -24.44 14.52 19.58
N THR A 851 -23.66 13.60 19.02
CA THR A 851 -24.13 12.40 18.33
C THR A 851 -23.38 11.18 18.86
N LEU A 852 -24.10 10.09 19.11
CA LEU A 852 -23.55 8.76 19.36
C LEU A 852 -23.90 7.85 18.19
N THR A 853 -22.92 7.19 17.60
CA THR A 853 -23.09 6.20 16.54
C THR A 853 -22.60 4.84 17.02
N LEU A 854 -23.42 3.81 16.82
CA LEU A 854 -23.05 2.41 17.00
C LEU A 854 -23.13 1.72 15.63
N GLY A 855 -22.18 0.86 15.32
CA GLY A 855 -22.18 0.23 14.01
C GLY A 855 -21.38 -1.04 13.93
N VAL A 856 -21.63 -1.77 12.86
CA VAL A 856 -21.01 -3.05 12.53
C VAL A 856 -20.61 -3.05 11.07
N ASN A 857 -19.34 -3.29 10.78
CA ASN A 857 -18.84 -3.62 9.46
C ASN A 857 -18.83 -5.12 9.27
N ASN A 858 -19.11 -5.56 8.06
CA ASN A 858 -19.18 -6.98 7.72
C ASN A 858 -20.11 -7.71 8.71
N LEU A 859 -21.36 -7.27 8.77
CA LEU A 859 -22.38 -7.73 9.71
C LEU A 859 -22.48 -9.26 9.81
N PHE A 860 -22.30 -9.96 8.71
CA PHE A 860 -22.43 -11.42 8.61
C PHE A 860 -21.10 -12.17 8.84
N ASP A 861 -20.03 -11.49 9.26
CA ASP A 861 -18.72 -12.09 9.53
C ASP A 861 -18.16 -12.91 8.35
N LEU A 862 -18.26 -12.37 7.14
CA LEU A 862 -17.82 -13.03 5.92
C LEU A 862 -16.31 -12.89 5.74
N TYR A 863 -15.73 -13.93 5.15
CA TYR A 863 -14.31 -14.00 4.80
C TYR A 863 -14.16 -14.33 3.30
N PRO A 864 -13.00 -14.02 2.69
CA PRO A 864 -12.64 -14.57 1.39
C PRO A 864 -12.67 -16.10 1.42
N GLU A 865 -12.60 -16.71 0.26
CA GLU A 865 -12.45 -18.17 0.16
C GLU A 865 -11.11 -18.60 0.78
N LYS A 866 -11.10 -19.76 1.42
CA LYS A 866 -9.85 -20.33 1.98
C LYS A 866 -8.90 -20.73 0.85
N ASN A 867 -7.61 -20.66 1.12
CA ASN A 867 -6.61 -21.22 0.22
C ASN A 867 -6.76 -22.74 0.13
N VAL A 868 -6.45 -23.28 -1.05
CA VAL A 868 -6.20 -24.71 -1.21
C VAL A 868 -4.97 -25.12 -0.39
N LYS A 869 -4.92 -26.37 0.07
CA LYS A 869 -3.91 -26.83 1.04
C LYS A 869 -2.46 -26.61 0.57
N VAL A 870 -2.19 -26.77 -0.71
CA VAL A 870 -0.84 -26.58 -1.29
C VAL A 870 -0.37 -25.12 -1.21
N ASN A 871 -1.28 -24.15 -1.18
CA ASN A 871 -0.98 -22.72 -1.14
C ASN A 871 -1.07 -22.12 0.28
N ASN A 872 -1.38 -22.93 1.30
CA ASN A 872 -1.64 -22.43 2.64
C ASN A 872 -0.41 -22.44 3.57
N ASN A 873 0.76 -22.85 3.09
CA ASN A 873 2.01 -22.88 3.84
C ASN A 873 1.89 -23.59 5.19
N ASN A 874 1.55 -24.87 5.18
CA ASN A 874 1.33 -25.67 6.40
C ASN A 874 0.26 -25.02 7.31
N ASP A 875 -0.90 -24.75 6.75
CA ASP A 875 -2.08 -24.15 7.36
C ASP A 875 -1.92 -22.69 7.86
N GLN A 876 -0.76 -22.05 7.70
CA GLN A 876 -0.55 -20.68 8.17
C GLN A 876 -1.35 -19.64 7.38
N PHE A 877 -1.43 -19.76 6.06
CA PHE A 877 -2.23 -18.87 5.21
C PHE A 877 -3.60 -19.48 4.91
N VAL A 878 -4.51 -19.43 5.87
CA VAL A 878 -5.91 -19.86 5.68
C VAL A 878 -6.56 -19.14 4.51
N TYR A 879 -6.24 -17.85 4.33
CA TYR A 879 -6.69 -17.00 3.24
C TYR A 879 -5.49 -16.46 2.44
N SER A 880 -5.72 -16.12 1.16
CA SER A 880 -4.67 -15.53 0.34
C SER A 880 -4.16 -14.21 0.94
N ARG A 881 -2.84 -14.10 1.12
CA ARG A 881 -2.19 -12.84 1.49
C ARG A 881 -1.97 -11.91 0.30
N ALA A 882 -1.93 -12.48 -0.90
CA ALA A 882 -1.59 -11.78 -2.13
C ALA A 882 -2.80 -11.14 -2.81
N THR A 883 -4.00 -11.68 -2.55
CA THR A 883 -5.24 -11.19 -3.15
C THR A 883 -6.36 -11.25 -2.13
N SER A 884 -6.97 -10.11 -1.85
CA SER A 884 -8.14 -10.03 -0.99
C SER A 884 -9.06 -8.92 -1.48
N GLN A 885 -10.34 -9.22 -1.59
CA GLN A 885 -11.32 -8.24 -2.07
C GLN A 885 -11.65 -7.17 -1.02
N PHE A 886 -11.68 -7.55 0.28
CA PHE A 886 -12.17 -6.70 1.39
C PHE A 886 -11.42 -6.92 2.72
N GLY A 887 -10.26 -7.59 2.70
CA GLY A 887 -9.45 -7.87 3.88
C GLY A 887 -9.82 -9.18 4.59
N LEU A 888 -9.09 -9.50 5.67
CA LEU A 888 -9.15 -10.79 6.37
C LEU A 888 -9.68 -10.67 7.82
N ASN A 889 -10.15 -9.50 8.24
CA ASN A 889 -10.39 -9.22 9.66
C ASN A 889 -11.74 -9.76 10.20
N GLY A 890 -12.71 -10.02 9.31
CA GLY A 890 -14.06 -10.41 9.71
C GLY A 890 -14.91 -9.23 10.18
N ARG A 891 -15.88 -9.49 11.07
CA ARG A 891 -16.83 -8.48 11.59
C ARG A 891 -16.12 -7.50 12.53
N TYR A 892 -16.34 -6.20 12.31
CA TYR A 892 -15.83 -5.11 13.16
C TYR A 892 -17.00 -4.35 13.79
N VAL A 893 -17.03 -4.26 15.12
CA VAL A 893 -18.04 -3.53 15.89
C VAL A 893 -17.44 -2.26 16.48
N PHE A 894 -18.13 -1.14 16.38
CA PHE A 894 -17.62 0.14 16.86
C PHE A 894 -18.67 1.02 17.53
N ALA A 895 -18.20 1.92 18.39
CA ALA A 895 -18.93 3.04 18.94
C ALA A 895 -18.18 4.34 18.64
N ARG A 896 -18.91 5.42 18.33
CA ARG A 896 -18.35 6.74 18.03
C ARG A 896 -19.18 7.83 18.66
N ALA A 897 -18.53 8.69 19.40
CA ALA A 897 -19.12 9.92 19.95
C ALA A 897 -18.54 11.14 19.22
N SER A 898 -19.40 11.98 18.67
CA SER A 898 -19.02 13.21 17.96
C SER A 898 -19.63 14.41 18.63
N PHE A 899 -18.83 15.47 18.79
CA PHE A 899 -19.23 16.70 19.49
C PHE A 899 -18.89 17.93 18.64
N LYS A 900 -19.79 18.90 18.60
CA LYS A 900 -19.56 20.26 18.11
C LYS A 900 -19.75 21.20 19.30
N LEU A 901 -18.65 21.66 19.92
CA LEU A 901 -18.69 22.34 21.21
C LEU A 901 -19.12 23.80 21.08
N PHE A 902 -18.67 24.53 20.06
CA PHE A 902 -19.09 25.92 19.72
C PHE A 902 -18.78 26.24 18.25
#